data_1cdce814c39b209194351afc4ac0cd74
#
_entry.id   1cdce814c39b209194351afc4ac0cd74
#
_cell.length_a   1.000
_cell.length_b   1.000
_cell.length_c   1.000
_cell.angle_alpha   90.00
_cell.angle_beta   90.00
_cell.angle_gamma   90.00
#
_symmetry.space_group_name_H-M   'P 1'
#
loop_
_entity.id
_entity.type
_entity.pdbx_description
1 polymer ?
#
loop_
_entity_poly.entity_id
_entity_poly.type
_entity_poly.pdbx_seq_one_letter_code
_entity_poly.pdbx_strand_id
1 'polypeptide(L)'
;MKRKTILPVAALSLATTLPQYAEASRRAEQDSISTHRLEEVQVTATRASEKTPMTFTNVSKERLQKNNLGLDIPYLLLQTPSVVATSDAGIGIGYTALRVRGVDASGINVMTNGVPLNDSESQGVFWANMPNFSASVQDAQLQRGVGTSSNGAGAFGASLNLRTDHFLLTPSASVSLLGGAFNTFRREVHASTGRIAGHWALEARLGKTTTDGYVDRSGTDGRSYFVQGGYFGEKTILKFLAFGGKQHTGIAWNGLSAKDEAKYGRTYNSAGHINPGSTPQDARYRYNTDNYEQNHYQLQLSHQITPRTTLSVTGHYTRGYGFTDELRTGRKLVEYGLQNFVQKDANGKDVTVKKVTLLRSKYLDNHFAGLITSLAYQDDRIELTGGIAGNHYLGDHYGTRSITSGYPHAVDPTERYYSNEAKKTDFSAFVKLNYELARGLNVFADVQYRFIDYRIKGTTDHLVEQTKKQQHLDLTKTFRFLNPKAGLFYRFAPAHHLYASVAVAHREPNRSLYTDATPKDYPKAERLIDYELGYGFRSRTLSAGLNLYYMDYKDQIVANGKLSDVGGILKENVAKSYRMGVELNASWLIVSSLRWDVAFAISQSRIKDYTYYASVIDNLTDFNYQSDLYSATLRSTPIAFSPSIVMSNTLSYGYAGFEVALTHQLVGKQYLDNLGREDHSLPSYHTTSLRLGYELPVRFVKGWSIQLQINNLFNAKYSNNGYVYDFAKAQTGGDYTKLMLYPQAGIHALVGTTISL
;
A
#
# COMPACT_ATOMS: atom_id res chain seq x y z
N MET A 1 -68.61 20.91 3.96
CA MET A 1 -67.84 22.16 4.01
C MET A 1 -66.38 21.82 4.05
N LYS A 2 -65.67 21.95 2.93
CA LYS A 2 -64.21 21.66 2.79
C LYS A 2 -63.47 23.02 2.83
N ARG A 3 -62.57 23.24 3.79
CA ARG A 3 -61.63 24.36 3.77
C ARG A 3 -60.31 23.86 3.15
N LYS A 4 -59.98 24.44 2.01
CA LYS A 4 -58.66 24.35 1.38
C LYS A 4 -57.75 25.43 2.02
N THR A 5 -56.64 25.00 2.52
CA THR A 5 -55.56 25.91 2.97
C THR A 5 -54.55 26.03 1.84
N ILE A 6 -54.39 27.24 1.34
CA ILE A 6 -53.39 27.62 0.31
C ILE A 6 -52.15 28.10 1.05
N LEU A 7 -50.99 27.47 0.80
CA LEU A 7 -49.68 28.02 1.19
C LEU A 7 -49.19 28.99 0.11
N PRO A 8 -48.66 30.14 0.45
CA PRO A 8 -48.03 31.02 -0.52
C PRO A 8 -46.60 30.61 -0.81
N VAL A 9 -46.31 30.48 -2.10
CA VAL A 9 -44.95 30.36 -2.63
C VAL A 9 -44.29 31.73 -2.56
N ALA A 10 -43.32 31.91 -1.66
CA ALA A 10 -42.45 33.08 -1.68
C ALA A 10 -41.33 32.80 -2.70
N ALA A 11 -41.44 33.41 -3.87
CA ALA A 11 -40.39 33.45 -4.86
C ALA A 11 -39.26 34.40 -4.44
N LEU A 12 -38.08 33.92 -4.46
CA LEU A 12 -36.86 34.51 -3.97
C LEU A 12 -36.14 35.29 -5.05
N SER A 13 -35.93 36.56 -4.81
CA SER A 13 -34.93 37.38 -5.49
C SER A 13 -33.66 37.44 -4.64
N LEU A 14 -32.73 36.51 -4.90
CA LEU A 14 -31.34 36.55 -4.39
C LEU A 14 -30.36 36.10 -5.48
N ALA A 15 -30.24 36.90 -6.49
CA ALA A 15 -29.20 36.73 -7.51
C ALA A 15 -28.56 38.10 -7.71
N THR A 16 -27.43 38.41 -7.04
CA THR A 16 -26.43 39.40 -7.51
C THR A 16 -25.25 39.67 -6.56
N THR A 17 -24.69 38.69 -5.80
CA THR A 17 -23.46 39.00 -5.03
C THR A 17 -22.38 37.89 -5.02
N LEU A 18 -22.35 36.99 -5.99
CA LEU A 18 -21.40 35.85 -5.99
C LEU A 18 -20.21 35.90 -6.97
N PRO A 19 -19.89 36.97 -7.75
CA PRO A 19 -18.67 36.97 -8.55
C PRO A 19 -17.39 37.37 -7.81
N GLN A 20 -17.45 38.07 -6.67
CA GLN A 20 -16.25 38.66 -6.06
C GLN A 20 -15.39 37.69 -5.24
N TYR A 21 -15.92 36.57 -4.72
CA TYR A 21 -15.14 35.61 -3.95
C TYR A 21 -14.34 34.61 -4.81
N ALA A 22 -14.80 34.32 -6.02
CA ALA A 22 -14.05 33.48 -6.97
C ALA A 22 -12.81 34.20 -7.57
N GLU A 23 -12.81 35.53 -7.64
CA GLU A 23 -11.69 36.34 -8.12
C GLU A 23 -10.60 36.55 -7.06
N ALA A 24 -10.96 36.68 -5.79
CA ALA A 24 -9.99 36.79 -4.69
C ALA A 24 -9.19 35.49 -4.49
N SER A 25 -9.83 34.33 -4.65
CA SER A 25 -9.15 33.01 -4.65
C SER A 25 -8.21 32.86 -5.83
N ARG A 26 -8.55 33.33 -7.01
CA ARG A 26 -7.70 33.28 -8.22
C ARG A 26 -6.51 34.25 -8.17
N ARG A 27 -6.61 35.40 -7.51
CA ARG A 27 -5.48 36.32 -7.34
C ARG A 27 -4.45 35.83 -6.33
N ALA A 28 -4.86 35.18 -5.25
CA ALA A 28 -3.95 34.57 -4.29
C ALA A 28 -3.15 33.38 -4.92
N GLU A 29 -3.70 32.71 -5.92
CA GLU A 29 -2.98 31.70 -6.71
C GLU A 29 -1.95 32.31 -7.69
N GLN A 30 -2.16 33.49 -8.22
CA GLN A 30 -1.29 34.09 -9.23
C GLN A 30 -0.01 34.72 -8.67
N ASP A 31 0.02 35.20 -7.43
CA ASP A 31 1.21 35.79 -6.80
C ASP A 31 2.21 34.75 -6.23
N SER A 32 1.87 33.48 -6.29
CA SER A 32 2.73 32.40 -5.80
C SER A 32 3.65 31.76 -6.86
N ILE A 33 3.63 32.25 -8.11
CA ILE A 33 4.22 31.59 -9.29
C ILE A 33 5.74 31.36 -9.18
N SER A 34 6.51 32.23 -8.55
CA SER A 34 7.97 32.09 -8.50
C SER A 34 8.48 31.07 -7.47
N THR A 35 7.82 30.95 -6.34
CA THR A 35 8.18 30.00 -5.27
C THR A 35 7.67 28.58 -5.54
N HIS A 36 6.50 28.43 -6.16
CA HIS A 36 6.01 27.14 -6.64
C HIS A 36 6.99 26.49 -7.63
N ARG A 37 7.69 27.28 -8.42
CA ARG A 37 8.62 26.76 -9.45
C ARG A 37 9.79 25.97 -8.85
N LEU A 38 10.36 26.38 -7.71
CA LEU A 38 11.46 25.67 -7.04
C LEU A 38 11.01 24.43 -6.26
N GLU A 39 9.85 24.50 -5.58
CA GLU A 39 9.22 23.34 -4.96
C GLU A 39 8.84 22.30 -6.02
N GLU A 40 8.35 22.75 -7.16
CA GLU A 40 7.96 21.91 -8.28
C GLU A 40 9.16 21.16 -8.89
N VAL A 41 10.33 21.78 -9.00
CA VAL A 41 11.53 21.15 -9.57
C VAL A 41 12.05 19.98 -8.73
N GLN A 42 12.00 20.07 -7.40
CA GLN A 42 12.46 18.99 -6.53
C GLN A 42 11.58 17.73 -6.68
N VAL A 43 10.29 17.92 -6.89
CA VAL A 43 9.31 16.82 -6.99
C VAL A 43 9.20 16.28 -8.41
N THR A 44 9.43 17.13 -9.43
CA THR A 44 9.35 16.72 -10.85
C THR A 44 10.46 15.75 -11.25
N ALA A 45 11.60 15.73 -10.54
CA ALA A 45 12.67 14.78 -10.83
C ALA A 45 12.19 13.32 -10.73
N THR A 46 11.29 12.99 -9.79
CA THR A 46 10.76 11.62 -9.56
C THR A 46 9.44 11.34 -10.28
N ARG A 47 8.84 12.35 -10.90
CA ARG A 47 7.54 12.23 -11.55
C ARG A 47 7.62 12.16 -13.07
N ALA A 48 6.61 11.55 -13.65
CA ALA A 48 6.37 11.64 -15.08
C ALA A 48 5.74 13.00 -15.40
N SER A 49 6.28 13.69 -16.41
CA SER A 49 5.68 14.89 -17.02
C SER A 49 4.67 14.50 -18.09
N GLU A 50 3.88 15.47 -18.59
CA GLU A 50 2.97 15.22 -19.72
C GLU A 50 3.67 14.74 -20.99
N LYS A 51 4.98 15.01 -21.15
CA LYS A 51 5.81 14.58 -22.29
C LYS A 51 6.50 13.24 -22.05
N THR A 52 6.39 12.65 -20.85
CA THR A 52 7.01 11.35 -20.53
C THR A 52 6.19 10.21 -21.14
N PRO A 53 6.76 9.34 -21.99
CA PRO A 53 6.02 8.29 -22.68
C PRO A 53 5.76 7.09 -21.74
N MET A 54 4.86 7.25 -20.77
CA MET A 54 4.46 6.21 -19.83
C MET A 54 3.07 6.46 -19.29
N THR A 55 2.48 5.41 -18.75
CA THR A 55 1.14 5.45 -18.15
C THR A 55 1.20 5.95 -16.71
N PHE A 56 0.54 7.06 -16.41
CA PHE A 56 0.39 7.53 -15.04
C PHE A 56 -0.97 8.18 -14.78
N THR A 57 -1.32 8.29 -13.50
CA THR A 57 -2.52 8.99 -13.03
C THR A 57 -2.13 9.91 -11.87
N ASN A 58 -2.50 11.19 -11.98
CA ASN A 58 -2.39 12.15 -10.90
C ASN A 58 -3.69 12.20 -10.11
N VAL A 59 -3.60 12.13 -8.79
CA VAL A 59 -4.72 12.28 -7.87
C VAL A 59 -4.48 13.53 -7.03
N SER A 60 -5.29 14.56 -7.24
CA SER A 60 -5.14 15.87 -6.58
C SER A 60 -5.52 15.83 -5.10
N LYS A 61 -5.08 16.84 -4.32
CA LYS A 61 -5.45 17.03 -2.91
C LYS A 61 -6.96 17.03 -2.72
N GLU A 62 -7.67 17.78 -3.55
CA GLU A 62 -9.13 17.87 -3.49
C GLU A 62 -9.77 16.47 -3.60
N ARG A 63 -9.33 15.66 -4.55
CA ARG A 63 -9.84 14.29 -4.74
C ARG A 63 -9.47 13.37 -3.59
N LEU A 64 -8.23 13.46 -3.08
CA LEU A 64 -7.79 12.70 -1.91
C LEU A 64 -8.60 13.07 -0.68
N GLN A 65 -8.78 14.36 -0.39
CA GLN A 65 -9.51 14.85 0.79
C GLN A 65 -11.00 14.52 0.74
N LYS A 66 -11.66 14.69 -0.42
CA LYS A 66 -13.07 14.32 -0.59
C LYS A 66 -13.33 12.84 -0.33
N ASN A 67 -12.37 11.97 -0.67
CA ASN A 67 -12.48 10.53 -0.46
C ASN A 67 -11.92 10.06 0.89
N ASN A 68 -11.23 10.95 1.64
CA ASN A 68 -10.55 10.60 2.88
C ASN A 68 -11.48 10.70 4.10
N LEU A 69 -12.41 9.79 4.22
CA LEU A 69 -13.18 9.57 5.44
C LEU A 69 -12.53 8.47 6.30
N GLY A 70 -11.26 8.67 6.68
CA GLY A 70 -10.51 7.79 7.55
C GLY A 70 -9.76 6.64 6.86
N LEU A 71 -9.91 6.49 5.55
CA LEU A 71 -9.33 5.38 4.78
C LEU A 71 -7.82 5.53 4.58
N ASP A 72 -7.12 4.41 4.52
CA ASP A 72 -5.71 4.37 4.13
C ASP A 72 -5.51 4.65 2.64
N ILE A 73 -4.30 5.06 2.27
CA ILE A 73 -3.94 5.47 0.90
C ILE A 73 -4.34 4.44 -0.18
N PRO A 74 -4.19 3.11 -0.01
CA PRO A 74 -4.64 2.14 -1.01
C PRO A 74 -6.10 2.34 -1.46
N TYR A 75 -6.99 2.64 -0.52
CA TYR A 75 -8.41 2.84 -0.80
C TYR A 75 -8.71 4.16 -1.50
N LEU A 76 -7.88 5.18 -1.31
CA LEU A 76 -8.01 6.47 -1.99
C LEU A 76 -7.60 6.42 -3.47
N LEU A 77 -6.91 5.35 -3.90
CA LEU A 77 -6.44 5.15 -5.27
C LEU A 77 -7.33 4.23 -6.11
N LEU A 78 -8.41 3.68 -5.56
CA LEU A 78 -9.30 2.72 -6.22
C LEU A 78 -9.97 3.24 -7.51
N GLN A 79 -10.01 4.57 -7.72
CA GLN A 79 -10.51 5.18 -8.94
C GLN A 79 -9.41 5.30 -10.03
N THR A 80 -8.37 4.48 -9.96
CA THR A 80 -7.29 4.38 -10.96
C THR A 80 -7.36 3.02 -11.65
N PRO A 81 -7.16 2.91 -12.97
CA PRO A 81 -7.19 1.64 -13.67
C PRO A 81 -6.24 0.59 -13.08
N SER A 82 -6.65 -0.67 -13.09
CA SER A 82 -5.88 -1.82 -12.62
C SER A 82 -5.50 -1.80 -11.13
N VAL A 83 -6.11 -0.95 -10.31
CA VAL A 83 -5.85 -0.83 -8.87
C VAL A 83 -6.86 -1.65 -8.07
N VAL A 84 -6.35 -2.50 -7.18
CA VAL A 84 -7.12 -3.26 -6.20
C VAL A 84 -6.53 -3.02 -4.81
N ALA A 85 -7.36 -2.68 -3.84
CA ALA A 85 -6.98 -2.59 -2.43
C ALA A 85 -7.58 -3.74 -1.63
N THR A 86 -6.87 -4.16 -0.57
CA THR A 86 -7.32 -5.20 0.36
C THR A 86 -7.27 -4.70 1.80
N SER A 87 -8.10 -5.28 2.67
CA SER A 87 -8.13 -4.96 4.09
C SER A 87 -8.40 -6.21 4.92
N ASP A 88 -7.53 -6.51 5.88
CA ASP A 88 -7.71 -7.66 6.76
C ASP A 88 -8.77 -7.39 7.84
N ALA A 89 -8.87 -6.13 8.29
CA ALA A 89 -9.92 -5.68 9.23
C ALA A 89 -11.30 -5.46 8.58
N GLY A 90 -11.38 -5.52 7.24
CA GLY A 90 -12.62 -5.44 6.46
C GLY A 90 -13.21 -4.05 6.24
N ILE A 91 -12.51 -2.97 6.58
CA ILE A 91 -13.04 -1.59 6.52
C ILE A 91 -12.11 -0.57 5.84
N GLY A 92 -10.95 -0.98 5.33
CA GLY A 92 -9.99 -0.07 4.67
C GLY A 92 -9.15 0.80 5.61
N ILE A 93 -9.05 0.42 6.89
CA ILE A 93 -8.21 1.05 7.93
C ILE A 93 -7.35 -0.04 8.58
N GLY A 94 -6.07 0.26 8.85
CA GLY A 94 -5.12 -0.63 9.51
C GLY A 94 -4.34 -1.49 8.53
N TYR A 95 -4.46 -2.81 8.58
CA TYR A 95 -3.80 -3.69 7.61
C TYR A 95 -4.47 -3.62 6.24
N THR A 96 -3.94 -2.75 5.41
CA THR A 96 -4.36 -2.54 4.03
C THR A 96 -3.21 -2.74 3.06
N ALA A 97 -3.49 -3.19 1.85
CA ALA A 97 -2.48 -3.36 0.80
C ALA A 97 -3.00 -2.89 -0.56
N LEU A 98 -2.05 -2.55 -1.45
CA LEU A 98 -2.28 -2.10 -2.82
C LEU A 98 -1.75 -3.14 -3.80
N ARG A 99 -2.51 -3.43 -4.85
CA ARG A 99 -2.07 -4.16 -6.04
C ARG A 99 -2.35 -3.34 -7.29
N VAL A 100 -1.40 -3.36 -8.23
CA VAL A 100 -1.51 -2.65 -9.51
C VAL A 100 -1.17 -3.61 -10.63
N ARG A 101 -2.07 -3.79 -11.62
CA ARG A 101 -1.93 -4.81 -12.69
C ARG A 101 -1.69 -6.22 -12.13
N GLY A 102 -2.20 -6.52 -10.91
CA GLY A 102 -1.97 -7.76 -10.19
C GLY A 102 -0.56 -7.91 -9.57
N VAL A 103 0.31 -6.90 -9.66
CA VAL A 103 1.58 -6.85 -8.93
C VAL A 103 1.28 -6.46 -7.48
N ASP A 104 1.86 -7.20 -6.54
CA ASP A 104 1.67 -6.96 -5.11
C ASP A 104 2.50 -5.80 -4.55
N ALA A 105 2.26 -5.45 -3.28
CA ALA A 105 2.90 -4.32 -2.62
C ALA A 105 4.44 -4.33 -2.67
N SER A 106 5.08 -5.51 -2.73
CA SER A 106 6.55 -5.60 -2.80
C SER A 106 7.12 -5.24 -4.18
N GLY A 107 6.29 -5.27 -5.23
CA GLY A 107 6.64 -4.82 -6.58
C GLY A 107 6.20 -3.39 -6.88
N ILE A 108 5.67 -2.67 -5.89
CA ILE A 108 5.22 -1.28 -6.00
C ILE A 108 6.15 -0.40 -5.19
N ASN A 109 6.87 0.49 -5.88
CA ASN A 109 7.67 1.49 -5.19
C ASN A 109 6.80 2.62 -4.67
N VAL A 110 6.96 2.99 -3.42
CA VAL A 110 6.25 4.12 -2.79
C VAL A 110 7.26 5.13 -2.29
N MET A 111 7.07 6.38 -2.65
CA MET A 111 7.96 7.46 -2.25
C MET A 111 7.17 8.63 -1.66
N THR A 112 7.77 9.30 -0.69
CA THR A 112 7.28 10.60 -0.18
C THR A 112 8.33 11.66 -0.45
N ASN A 113 8.00 12.64 -1.32
CA ASN A 113 8.91 13.71 -1.75
C ASN A 113 10.24 13.18 -2.32
N GLY A 114 10.20 12.06 -3.04
CA GLY A 114 11.39 11.43 -3.60
C GLY A 114 12.16 10.50 -2.66
N VAL A 115 11.77 10.38 -1.38
CA VAL A 115 12.37 9.47 -0.41
C VAL A 115 11.58 8.16 -0.36
N PRO A 116 12.24 6.98 -0.45
CA PRO A 116 11.57 5.68 -0.38
C PRO A 116 10.87 5.47 0.98
N LEU A 117 9.62 4.96 0.93
CA LEU A 117 8.86 4.51 2.10
C LEU A 117 8.84 2.99 2.26
N ASN A 118 9.16 2.25 1.21
CA ASN A 118 9.21 0.79 1.28
C ASN A 118 10.26 0.35 2.31
N ASP A 119 9.88 -0.58 3.18
CA ASP A 119 10.83 -1.26 4.03
C ASP A 119 11.88 -1.99 3.17
N SER A 120 13.15 -1.88 3.56
CA SER A 120 14.27 -2.35 2.73
C SER A 120 14.34 -3.87 2.59
N GLU A 121 13.77 -4.63 3.52
CA GLU A 121 13.82 -6.10 3.53
C GLU A 121 12.54 -6.74 2.97
N SER A 122 11.36 -6.31 3.43
CA SER A 122 10.08 -6.81 2.91
C SER A 122 9.72 -6.22 1.55
N GLN A 123 10.30 -5.06 1.20
CA GLN A 123 10.06 -4.30 -0.03
C GLN A 123 8.62 -3.76 -0.16
N GLY A 124 7.84 -3.80 0.92
CA GLY A 124 6.47 -3.30 0.99
C GLY A 124 6.33 -2.06 1.87
N VAL A 125 5.16 -1.45 1.82
CA VAL A 125 4.74 -0.41 2.76
C VAL A 125 3.62 -0.96 3.63
N PHE A 126 3.78 -0.87 4.94
CA PHE A 126 2.76 -1.21 5.92
C PHE A 126 1.99 0.06 6.27
N TRP A 127 0.83 0.26 5.67
CA TRP A 127 0.03 1.48 5.84
C TRP A 127 -0.47 1.66 7.29
N ALA A 128 -0.65 0.57 8.02
CA ALA A 128 -0.95 0.59 9.44
C ALA A 128 0.08 1.38 10.27
N ASN A 129 1.36 1.39 9.86
CA ASN A 129 2.44 2.11 10.55
C ASN A 129 2.41 3.63 10.30
N MET A 130 1.56 4.10 9.39
CA MET A 130 1.39 5.51 9.05
C MET A 130 -0.08 5.94 9.18
N PRO A 131 -0.67 5.82 10.38
CA PRO A 131 -2.08 6.15 10.58
C PRO A 131 -2.35 7.59 10.17
N ASN A 132 -3.45 7.81 9.41
CA ASN A 132 -3.88 9.13 8.94
C ASN A 132 -2.86 9.91 8.07
N PHE A 133 -1.83 9.25 7.51
CA PHE A 133 -0.84 9.95 6.68
C PHE A 133 -1.45 10.60 5.43
N SER A 134 -2.54 10.04 4.92
CA SER A 134 -3.30 10.57 3.77
C SER A 134 -3.76 12.02 3.95
N ALA A 135 -3.96 12.48 5.20
CA ALA A 135 -4.33 13.86 5.50
C ALA A 135 -3.20 14.85 5.22
N SER A 136 -1.93 14.40 5.21
CA SER A 136 -0.73 15.21 4.93
C SER A 136 -0.24 15.10 3.49
N VAL A 137 -1.01 14.44 2.61
CA VAL A 137 -0.65 14.26 1.20
C VAL A 137 -1.33 15.34 0.35
N GLN A 138 -0.52 16.14 -0.33
CA GLN A 138 -0.96 17.17 -1.28
C GLN A 138 -1.51 16.56 -2.57
N ASP A 139 -0.81 15.58 -3.10
CA ASP A 139 -1.21 14.83 -4.27
C ASP A 139 -0.43 13.52 -4.38
N ALA A 140 -0.94 12.61 -5.20
CA ALA A 140 -0.33 11.34 -5.50
C ALA A 140 -0.22 11.16 -7.01
N GLN A 141 0.92 10.66 -7.49
CA GLN A 141 1.05 10.18 -8.86
C GLN A 141 1.32 8.69 -8.83
N LEU A 142 0.43 7.91 -9.43
CA LEU A 142 0.62 6.48 -9.65
C LEU A 142 1.07 6.23 -11.08
N GLN A 143 2.33 5.84 -11.25
CA GLN A 143 2.90 5.34 -12.50
C GLN A 143 2.68 3.83 -12.55
N ARG A 144 2.10 3.31 -13.62
CA ARG A 144 1.83 1.87 -13.79
C ARG A 144 2.87 1.28 -14.75
N GLY A 145 3.29 0.04 -14.49
CA GLY A 145 4.44 -0.57 -15.15
C GLY A 145 5.77 -0.09 -14.58
N VAL A 146 6.84 -0.17 -15.37
CA VAL A 146 8.18 0.27 -14.96
C VAL A 146 8.22 1.80 -14.92
N GLY A 147 8.30 2.37 -13.72
CA GLY A 147 8.41 3.81 -13.50
C GLY A 147 9.73 4.41 -13.97
N THR A 148 9.88 5.75 -13.88
CA THR A 148 11.15 6.44 -14.17
C THR A 148 12.26 6.01 -13.22
N SER A 149 13.52 6.06 -13.66
CA SER A 149 14.71 5.64 -12.88
C SER A 149 14.91 6.46 -11.61
N SER A 150 14.44 7.69 -11.58
CA SER A 150 14.44 8.56 -10.42
C SER A 150 13.53 8.08 -9.27
N ASN A 151 12.66 7.09 -9.53
CA ASN A 151 11.84 6.46 -8.49
C ASN A 151 12.63 5.48 -7.58
N GLY A 152 13.94 5.35 -7.77
CA GLY A 152 14.77 4.54 -6.89
C GLY A 152 14.61 3.03 -7.09
N ALA A 153 14.77 2.30 -6.00
CA ALA A 153 15.03 0.87 -5.99
C ALA A 153 13.87 -0.02 -6.43
N GLY A 154 12.64 0.35 -6.14
CA GLY A 154 11.48 -0.53 -6.27
C GLY A 154 10.60 -0.28 -7.49
N ALA A 155 11.02 0.55 -8.45
CA ALA A 155 10.23 0.90 -9.64
C ALA A 155 10.13 -0.28 -10.61
N PHE A 156 9.39 -1.31 -10.25
CA PHE A 156 9.30 -2.57 -10.98
C PHE A 156 7.91 -2.77 -11.62
N GLY A 157 6.85 -2.93 -10.84
CA GLY A 157 5.50 -3.14 -11.37
C GLY A 157 4.61 -1.89 -11.34
N ALA A 158 4.90 -0.97 -10.42
CA ALA A 158 4.31 0.37 -10.34
C ALA A 158 5.15 1.27 -9.44
N SER A 159 4.92 2.59 -9.52
CA SER A 159 5.51 3.58 -8.60
C SER A 159 4.46 4.57 -8.13
N LEU A 160 4.31 4.72 -6.82
CA LEU A 160 3.43 5.68 -6.17
C LEU A 160 4.26 6.81 -5.57
N ASN A 161 4.15 8.00 -6.14
CA ASN A 161 4.85 9.20 -5.69
C ASN A 161 3.88 10.10 -4.92
N LEU A 162 4.05 10.17 -3.62
CA LEU A 162 3.30 11.03 -2.71
C LEU A 162 4.05 12.33 -2.51
N ARG A 163 3.37 13.43 -2.64
CA ARG A 163 3.88 14.75 -2.26
C ARG A 163 3.14 15.22 -1.01
N THR A 164 3.90 15.66 -0.02
CA THR A 164 3.32 16.23 1.20
C THR A 164 2.78 17.64 0.97
N ASP A 165 1.99 18.13 1.89
CA ASP A 165 1.36 19.44 1.80
C ASP A 165 2.37 20.55 1.48
N HIS A 166 1.91 21.52 0.65
CA HIS A 166 2.61 22.78 0.44
C HIS A 166 2.41 23.68 1.65
N PHE A 167 3.39 24.52 1.91
CA PHE A 167 3.24 25.57 2.92
C PHE A 167 2.19 26.59 2.48
N LEU A 168 1.29 26.89 3.37
CA LEU A 168 0.28 27.92 3.14
C LEU A 168 0.91 29.32 3.22
N LEU A 169 0.44 30.25 2.41
CA LEU A 169 0.94 31.63 2.41
C LEU A 169 0.39 32.43 3.62
N THR A 170 -0.82 32.10 4.05
CA THR A 170 -1.53 32.77 5.16
C THR A 170 -1.66 31.84 6.36
N PRO A 171 -1.67 32.39 7.59
CA PRO A 171 -1.95 31.59 8.78
C PRO A 171 -3.29 30.89 8.68
N SER A 172 -3.32 29.64 9.15
CA SER A 172 -4.54 28.84 9.17
C SER A 172 -4.51 27.79 10.27
N ALA A 173 -5.67 27.41 10.73
CA ALA A 173 -5.85 26.25 11.59
C ALA A 173 -7.10 25.49 11.17
N SER A 174 -7.14 24.20 11.46
CA SER A 174 -8.35 23.41 11.25
C SER A 174 -8.48 22.28 12.27
N VAL A 175 -9.72 21.94 12.56
CA VAL A 175 -10.08 20.78 13.37
C VAL A 175 -10.97 19.88 12.52
N SER A 176 -10.60 18.59 12.42
CA SER A 176 -11.38 17.59 11.71
C SER A 176 -11.78 16.47 12.67
N LEU A 177 -13.06 16.14 12.66
CA LEU A 177 -13.63 15.03 13.43
C LEU A 177 -14.34 14.08 12.48
N LEU A 178 -14.21 12.78 12.71
CA LEU A 178 -14.90 11.74 11.97
C LEU A 178 -15.37 10.69 12.96
N GLY A 179 -16.59 10.21 12.80
CA GLY A 179 -17.15 9.12 13.59
C GLY A 179 -18.06 8.24 12.75
N GLY A 180 -18.32 7.01 13.19
CA GLY A 180 -19.26 6.13 12.50
C GLY A 180 -19.16 4.67 12.89
N ALA A 181 -19.49 3.80 11.96
CA ALA A 181 -19.55 2.36 12.15
C ALA A 181 -18.28 1.78 12.75
N PHE A 182 -18.41 0.67 13.45
CA PHE A 182 -17.32 -0.08 14.11
C PHE A 182 -16.55 0.77 15.14
N ASN A 183 -17.27 1.64 15.89
CA ASN A 183 -16.68 2.59 16.83
C ASN A 183 -15.52 3.41 16.23
N THR A 184 -15.57 3.64 14.92
CA THR A 184 -14.53 4.43 14.24
C THR A 184 -14.64 5.87 14.69
N PHE A 185 -13.53 6.40 15.23
CA PHE A 185 -13.41 7.80 15.61
C PHE A 185 -12.04 8.34 15.23
N ARG A 186 -12.00 9.42 14.45
CA ARG A 186 -10.79 10.17 14.13
C ARG A 186 -10.93 11.61 14.59
N ARG A 187 -9.88 12.12 15.18
CA ARG A 187 -9.70 13.52 15.53
C ARG A 187 -8.36 14.01 15.02
N GLU A 188 -8.35 15.17 14.44
CA GLU A 188 -7.19 15.78 13.84
C GLU A 188 -7.20 17.29 14.07
N VAL A 189 -6.02 17.84 14.36
CA VAL A 189 -5.76 19.27 14.46
C VAL A 189 -4.61 19.60 13.53
N HIS A 190 -4.77 20.66 12.75
CA HIS A 190 -3.77 21.21 11.85
C HIS A 190 -3.59 22.69 12.13
N ALA A 191 -2.35 23.17 12.08
CA ALA A 191 -2.01 24.57 12.21
C ALA A 191 -0.84 24.93 11.29
N SER A 192 -0.90 26.09 10.66
CA SER A 192 0.15 26.68 9.84
C SER A 192 0.33 28.15 10.19
N THR A 193 1.58 28.58 10.31
CA THR A 193 1.91 30.00 10.52
C THR A 193 1.68 30.85 9.29
N GLY A 194 1.48 30.22 8.11
CA GLY A 194 1.68 30.91 6.86
C GLY A 194 3.14 31.33 6.69
N ARG A 195 3.39 32.21 5.75
CA ARG A 195 4.74 32.72 5.48
C ARG A 195 5.08 33.92 6.38
N ILE A 196 6.00 33.72 7.34
CA ILE A 196 6.49 34.75 8.27
C ILE A 196 7.65 35.50 7.59
N ALA A 197 7.60 36.84 7.63
CA ALA A 197 8.59 37.74 7.03
C ALA A 197 8.93 37.40 5.56
N GLY A 198 8.00 36.79 4.84
CA GLY A 198 8.18 36.38 3.45
C GLY A 198 9.06 35.15 3.21
N HIS A 199 9.74 34.64 4.23
CA HIS A 199 10.77 33.60 4.05
C HIS A 199 10.54 32.31 4.85
N TRP A 200 9.90 32.37 6.01
CA TRP A 200 9.81 31.20 6.90
C TRP A 200 8.35 30.70 7.00
N ALA A 201 8.19 29.42 7.07
CA ALA A 201 6.90 28.82 7.36
C ALA A 201 7.05 27.61 8.27
N LEU A 202 6.08 27.39 9.15
CA LEU A 202 5.97 26.22 10.01
C LEU A 202 4.55 25.68 9.93
N GLU A 203 4.43 24.36 9.86
CA GLU A 203 3.15 23.66 9.82
C GLU A 203 3.22 22.41 10.68
N ALA A 204 2.14 22.12 11.40
CA ALA A 204 2.00 20.93 12.21
C ALA A 204 0.60 20.32 12.09
N ARG A 205 0.52 19.00 12.11
CA ARG A 205 -0.70 18.22 12.19
C ARG A 205 -0.53 17.10 13.20
N LEU A 206 -1.54 16.92 14.06
CA LEU A 206 -1.63 15.85 15.03
C LEU A 206 -2.94 15.10 14.81
N GLY A 207 -2.89 13.78 14.81
CA GLY A 207 -4.04 12.94 14.57
C GLY A 207 -4.11 11.73 15.50
N LYS A 208 -5.34 11.31 15.79
CA LYS A 208 -5.60 10.01 16.42
C LYS A 208 -6.80 9.35 15.72
N THR A 209 -6.64 8.08 15.37
CA THR A 209 -7.69 7.24 14.79
C THR A 209 -7.87 6.00 15.65
N THR A 210 -9.11 5.69 16.00
CA THR A 210 -9.49 4.44 16.67
C THR A 210 -10.63 3.78 15.92
N THR A 211 -10.63 2.44 15.87
CA THR A 211 -11.72 1.65 15.29
C THR A 211 -11.67 0.23 15.86
N ASP A 212 -12.81 -0.45 15.96
CA ASP A 212 -12.86 -1.86 16.34
C ASP A 212 -12.61 -2.79 15.13
N GLY A 213 -12.73 -2.25 13.88
CA GLY A 213 -12.72 -3.06 12.66
C GLY A 213 -14.05 -3.84 12.47
N TYR A 214 -14.23 -4.44 11.29
CA TYR A 214 -15.37 -5.32 11.03
C TYR A 214 -15.12 -6.73 11.56
N VAL A 215 -13.90 -7.24 11.43
CA VAL A 215 -13.48 -8.54 11.93
C VAL A 215 -13.25 -8.41 13.45
N ASP A 216 -13.73 -9.38 14.23
CA ASP A 216 -13.60 -9.35 15.69
C ASP A 216 -12.15 -9.16 16.13
N ARG A 217 -11.91 -8.19 17.00
CA ARG A 217 -10.57 -7.87 17.57
C ARG A 217 -9.51 -7.48 16.53
N SER A 218 -9.94 -6.95 15.39
CA SER A 218 -9.03 -6.37 14.36
C SER A 218 -8.83 -4.86 14.52
N GLY A 219 -9.29 -4.30 15.65
CA GLY A 219 -9.30 -2.87 15.88
C GLY A 219 -7.90 -2.24 15.86
N THR A 220 -7.86 -0.95 15.56
CA THR A 220 -6.66 -0.14 15.50
C THR A 220 -6.77 1.08 16.41
N ASP A 221 -5.74 1.36 17.21
CA ASP A 221 -5.49 2.65 17.89
C ASP A 221 -4.21 3.24 17.31
N GLY A 222 -4.35 4.22 16.43
CA GLY A 222 -3.24 4.88 15.74
C GLY A 222 -3.12 6.35 16.12
N ARG A 223 -1.90 6.79 16.44
CA ARG A 223 -1.55 8.19 16.66
C ARG A 223 -0.56 8.62 15.60
N SER A 224 -0.71 9.83 15.10
CA SER A 224 0.16 10.36 14.05
C SER A 224 0.52 11.81 14.30
N TYR A 225 1.66 12.18 13.78
CA TYR A 225 2.10 13.56 13.70
C TYR A 225 2.72 13.83 12.33
N PHE A 226 2.64 15.08 11.93
CA PHE A 226 3.33 15.64 10.78
C PHE A 226 3.76 17.05 11.12
N VAL A 227 5.04 17.36 10.98
CA VAL A 227 5.61 18.68 11.20
C VAL A 227 6.52 19.01 10.03
N GLN A 228 6.35 20.17 9.45
CA GLN A 228 7.27 20.69 8.45
C GLN A 228 7.64 22.14 8.74
N GLY A 229 8.90 22.49 8.45
CA GLY A 229 9.43 23.83 8.51
C GLY A 229 10.16 24.16 7.21
N GLY A 230 10.07 25.40 6.74
CA GLY A 230 10.72 25.79 5.50
C GLY A 230 11.30 27.20 5.52
N TYR A 231 12.42 27.37 4.79
CA TYR A 231 12.99 28.63 4.41
C TYR A 231 12.85 28.81 2.88
N PHE A 232 12.36 29.94 2.45
CA PHE A 232 12.07 30.30 1.07
C PHE A 232 12.84 31.56 0.69
N GLY A 233 14.00 31.38 0.08
CA GLY A 233 14.75 32.45 -0.55
C GLY A 233 14.48 32.53 -2.05
N GLU A 234 15.03 33.53 -2.73
CA GLU A 234 14.82 33.73 -4.17
C GLU A 234 15.32 32.55 -5.03
N LYS A 235 16.45 31.95 -4.66
CA LYS A 235 17.09 30.82 -5.38
C LYS A 235 17.22 29.57 -4.56
N THR A 236 16.83 29.59 -3.30
CA THR A 236 17.08 28.47 -2.37
C THR A 236 15.85 28.21 -1.54
N ILE A 237 15.41 26.96 -1.52
CA ILE A 237 14.42 26.44 -0.57
C ILE A 237 15.12 25.40 0.30
N LEU A 238 14.97 25.54 1.60
CA LEU A 238 15.35 24.53 2.59
C LEU A 238 14.09 24.10 3.31
N LYS A 239 13.81 22.79 3.31
CA LYS A 239 12.62 22.21 3.94
C LYS A 239 13.02 21.08 4.87
N PHE A 240 12.51 21.12 6.08
CA PHE A 240 12.59 20.04 7.05
C PHE A 240 11.22 19.41 7.22
N LEU A 241 11.16 18.08 7.25
CA LEU A 241 9.96 17.30 7.54
C LEU A 241 10.26 16.28 8.63
N ALA A 242 9.31 16.12 9.55
CA ALA A 242 9.23 15.03 10.49
C ALA A 242 7.79 14.51 10.52
N PHE A 243 7.60 13.24 10.24
CA PHE A 243 6.27 12.62 10.30
C PHE A 243 6.37 11.18 10.73
N GLY A 244 5.29 10.67 11.28
CA GLY A 244 5.25 9.29 11.73
C GLY A 244 4.06 9.02 12.61
N GLY A 245 4.11 7.89 13.29
CA GLY A 245 3.06 7.47 14.18
C GLY A 245 3.38 6.21 14.95
N LYS A 246 2.49 5.93 15.89
CA LYS A 246 2.47 4.70 16.66
C LYS A 246 1.12 4.06 16.49
N GLN A 247 1.11 2.77 16.21
CA GLN A 247 -0.09 1.98 16.07
C GLN A 247 -0.09 0.79 17.06
N HIS A 248 -1.30 0.44 17.49
CA HIS A 248 -1.62 -0.79 18.20
C HIS A 248 -2.81 -1.41 17.47
N THR A 249 -2.59 -2.54 16.81
CA THR A 249 -3.58 -3.16 15.91
C THR A 249 -3.80 -4.62 16.29
N GLY A 250 -5.07 -5.02 16.37
CA GLY A 250 -5.44 -6.42 16.56
C GLY A 250 -5.10 -7.27 15.34
N ILE A 251 -4.63 -8.48 15.58
CA ILE A 251 -4.24 -9.43 14.54
C ILE A 251 -5.49 -10.08 13.92
N ALA A 252 -5.66 -9.93 12.59
CA ALA A 252 -6.76 -10.53 11.81
C ALA A 252 -6.28 -11.35 10.61
N TRP A 253 -4.97 -11.59 10.46
CA TRP A 253 -4.42 -12.30 9.29
C TRP A 253 -4.67 -13.82 9.25
N ASN A 254 -5.31 -14.40 10.28
CA ASN A 254 -5.69 -15.83 10.24
C ASN A 254 -6.76 -16.14 9.18
N GLY A 255 -7.50 -15.11 8.73
CA GLY A 255 -8.62 -15.30 7.81
C GLY A 255 -9.76 -16.14 8.41
N LEU A 256 -10.76 -16.47 7.58
CA LEU A 256 -11.97 -17.18 7.96
C LEU A 256 -12.23 -18.33 6.99
N SER A 257 -12.37 -19.57 7.50
CA SER A 257 -12.78 -20.72 6.70
C SER A 257 -14.31 -20.74 6.52
N ALA A 258 -14.80 -21.37 5.44
CA ALA A 258 -16.24 -21.54 5.23
C ALA A 258 -16.92 -22.28 6.39
N LYS A 259 -16.22 -23.26 7.00
CA LYS A 259 -16.72 -23.98 8.18
C LYS A 259 -16.87 -23.06 9.39
N ASP A 260 -15.88 -22.20 9.63
CA ASP A 260 -15.91 -21.27 10.76
C ASP A 260 -16.92 -20.13 10.51
N GLU A 261 -17.06 -19.65 9.25
CA GLU A 261 -18.10 -18.69 8.88
C GLU A 261 -19.51 -19.24 9.14
N ALA A 262 -19.77 -20.47 8.73
CA ALA A 262 -21.07 -21.12 8.96
C ALA A 262 -21.38 -21.32 10.46
N LYS A 263 -20.35 -21.56 11.28
CA LYS A 263 -20.51 -21.84 12.71
C LYS A 263 -20.54 -20.59 13.58
N TYR A 264 -19.71 -19.60 13.27
CA TYR A 264 -19.46 -18.45 14.14
C TYR A 264 -19.80 -17.09 13.51
N GLY A 265 -20.12 -17.05 12.21
CA GLY A 265 -20.44 -15.84 11.48
C GLY A 265 -19.21 -15.18 10.80
N ARG A 266 -19.49 -14.16 9.98
CA ARG A 266 -18.49 -13.50 9.11
C ARG A 266 -17.45 -12.67 9.84
N THR A 267 -17.72 -12.22 11.06
CA THR A 267 -16.80 -11.39 11.85
C THR A 267 -15.81 -12.21 12.67
N TYR A 268 -15.98 -13.54 12.70
CA TYR A 268 -15.18 -14.40 13.55
C TYR A 268 -13.68 -14.33 13.24
N ASN A 269 -12.88 -14.18 14.28
CA ASN A 269 -11.41 -14.18 14.24
C ASN A 269 -10.87 -15.26 15.19
N SER A 270 -10.15 -16.22 14.66
CA SER A 270 -9.57 -17.32 15.43
C SER A 270 -8.31 -16.92 16.22
N ALA A 271 -7.72 -15.75 15.97
CA ALA A 271 -6.51 -15.30 16.66
C ALA A 271 -6.77 -15.12 18.18
N GLY A 272 -5.85 -15.59 19.02
CA GLY A 272 -5.89 -15.40 20.47
C GLY A 272 -6.88 -16.28 21.24
N HIS A 273 -7.50 -17.28 20.62
CA HIS A 273 -8.28 -18.26 21.38
C HIS A 273 -7.39 -19.11 22.28
N ILE A 274 -7.73 -19.17 23.57
CA ILE A 274 -6.98 -19.95 24.57
C ILE A 274 -7.17 -21.45 24.32
N ASN A 275 -8.40 -21.85 23.98
CA ASN A 275 -8.76 -23.23 23.64
C ASN A 275 -9.21 -23.31 22.19
N PRO A 276 -8.39 -23.83 21.26
CA PRO A 276 -8.82 -24.02 19.87
C PRO A 276 -10.10 -24.86 19.80
N GLY A 277 -11.13 -24.36 19.11
CA GLY A 277 -12.44 -25.00 19.01
C GLY A 277 -13.47 -24.55 20.06
N SER A 278 -13.11 -23.70 21.01
CA SER A 278 -14.02 -23.06 21.94
C SER A 278 -14.93 -22.03 21.24
N THR A 279 -16.02 -21.66 21.90
CA THR A 279 -16.99 -20.68 21.37
C THR A 279 -16.38 -19.26 21.35
N PRO A 280 -16.92 -18.32 20.54
CA PRO A 280 -16.47 -16.93 20.53
C PRO A 280 -16.52 -16.22 21.89
N GLN A 281 -17.37 -16.69 22.82
CA GLN A 281 -17.52 -16.15 24.18
C GLN A 281 -16.47 -16.68 25.16
N ASP A 282 -15.76 -17.77 24.82
CA ASP A 282 -14.75 -18.34 25.71
C ASP A 282 -13.55 -17.43 25.91
N ALA A 283 -12.80 -17.71 26.99
CA ALA A 283 -11.63 -16.92 27.35
C ALA A 283 -10.69 -16.69 26.18
N ARG A 284 -10.48 -15.42 25.87
CA ARG A 284 -9.62 -14.98 24.78
C ARG A 284 -8.40 -14.28 25.32
N TYR A 285 -7.28 -14.58 24.72
CA TYR A 285 -6.09 -13.85 25.00
C TYR A 285 -6.13 -12.47 24.31
N ARG A 286 -6.14 -11.40 25.10
CA ARG A 286 -6.32 -10.02 24.62
C ARG A 286 -5.10 -9.40 23.91
N TYR A 287 -3.96 -10.08 23.93
CA TYR A 287 -2.69 -9.53 23.46
C TYR A 287 -2.24 -10.08 22.09
N ASN A 288 -3.13 -10.63 21.30
CA ASN A 288 -2.81 -10.92 19.90
C ASN A 288 -2.84 -9.61 19.10
N THR A 289 -1.73 -8.88 19.13
CA THR A 289 -1.64 -7.53 18.61
C THR A 289 -0.30 -7.30 17.92
N ASP A 290 -0.33 -6.35 16.99
CA ASP A 290 0.86 -5.75 16.40
C ASP A 290 1.01 -4.33 16.94
N ASN A 291 2.22 -4.03 17.39
CA ASN A 291 2.59 -2.76 17.99
C ASN A 291 3.79 -2.21 17.23
N TYR A 292 3.62 -1.09 16.54
CA TYR A 292 4.70 -0.52 15.76
C TYR A 292 4.73 1.00 15.87
N GLU A 293 5.94 1.55 15.92
CA GLU A 293 6.21 2.97 15.86
C GLU A 293 7.19 3.24 14.72
N GLN A 294 6.84 4.17 13.83
CA GLN A 294 7.68 4.55 12.70
C GLN A 294 7.75 6.06 12.58
N ASN A 295 8.98 6.57 12.51
CA ASN A 295 9.27 7.99 12.43
C ASN A 295 10.20 8.27 11.25
N HIS A 296 9.84 9.24 10.43
CA HIS A 296 10.55 9.67 9.23
C HIS A 296 11.02 11.11 9.39
N TYR A 297 12.26 11.37 9.04
CA TYR A 297 12.88 12.69 9.04
C TYR A 297 13.50 12.96 7.68
N GLN A 298 13.24 14.13 7.10
CA GLN A 298 13.77 14.52 5.81
C GLN A 298 14.29 15.97 5.90
N LEU A 299 15.48 16.21 5.36
CA LEU A 299 16.02 17.55 5.14
C LEU A 299 16.25 17.73 3.64
N GLN A 300 15.55 18.67 3.03
CA GLN A 300 15.51 18.87 1.57
C GLN A 300 16.03 20.25 1.24
N LEU A 301 17.03 20.31 0.38
CA LEU A 301 17.58 21.52 -0.22
C LEU A 301 17.25 21.54 -1.71
N SER A 302 16.68 22.64 -2.19
CA SER A 302 16.58 22.94 -3.62
C SER A 302 17.25 24.28 -3.89
N HIS A 303 18.23 24.31 -4.81
CA HIS A 303 18.98 25.51 -5.16
C HIS A 303 19.03 25.71 -6.66
N GLN A 304 18.55 26.85 -7.12
CA GLN A 304 18.62 27.27 -8.52
C GLN A 304 20.00 27.86 -8.83
N ILE A 305 20.87 27.03 -9.43
CA ILE A 305 22.23 27.45 -9.83
C ILE A 305 22.17 28.48 -10.99
N THR A 306 21.33 28.17 -11.99
CA THR A 306 21.01 29.08 -13.11
C THR A 306 19.50 29.07 -13.33
N PRO A 307 18.92 30.00 -14.14
CA PRO A 307 17.49 29.94 -14.47
C PRO A 307 17.00 28.63 -15.08
N ARG A 308 17.95 27.80 -15.61
CA ARG A 308 17.66 26.50 -16.26
C ARG A 308 18.17 25.30 -15.47
N THR A 309 18.94 25.51 -14.40
CA THR A 309 19.63 24.43 -13.69
C THR A 309 19.32 24.49 -12.20
N THR A 310 18.77 23.39 -11.67
CA THR A 310 18.43 23.26 -10.25
C THR A 310 19.13 22.04 -9.66
N LEU A 311 19.80 22.24 -8.53
CA LEU A 311 20.35 21.21 -7.66
C LEU A 311 19.34 20.88 -6.56
N SER A 312 19.08 19.59 -6.37
CA SER A 312 18.28 19.09 -5.26
C SER A 312 19.08 18.09 -4.44
N VAL A 313 19.06 18.24 -3.13
CA VAL A 313 19.73 17.35 -2.18
C VAL A 313 18.74 17.01 -1.07
N THR A 314 18.56 15.72 -0.79
CA THR A 314 17.68 15.25 0.28
C THR A 314 18.42 14.25 1.15
N GLY A 315 18.62 14.59 2.41
CA GLY A 315 19.01 13.66 3.45
C GLY A 315 17.78 13.10 4.14
N HIS A 316 17.77 11.81 4.45
CA HIS A 316 16.66 11.20 5.17
C HIS A 316 17.11 10.18 6.22
N TYR A 317 16.26 10.00 7.23
CA TYR A 317 16.40 8.99 8.25
C TYR A 317 15.01 8.48 8.67
N THR A 318 14.89 7.15 8.74
CA THR A 318 13.68 6.49 9.25
C THR A 318 14.07 5.58 10.41
N ARG A 319 13.33 5.68 11.52
CA ARG A 319 13.40 4.82 12.68
C ARG A 319 12.13 4.01 12.78
N GLY A 320 12.24 2.69 12.76
CA GLY A 320 11.14 1.77 13.01
C GLY A 320 11.44 0.89 14.23
N TYR A 321 10.45 0.70 15.09
CA TYR A 321 10.53 -0.22 16.24
C TYR A 321 9.15 -0.78 16.53
N GLY A 322 9.07 -2.10 16.68
CA GLY A 322 7.82 -2.71 17.07
C GLY A 322 7.93 -4.21 17.30
N PHE A 323 6.79 -4.77 17.66
CA PHE A 323 6.66 -6.20 17.93
C PHE A 323 5.22 -6.69 17.75
N THR A 324 5.12 -7.95 17.40
CA THR A 324 3.85 -8.67 17.43
C THR A 324 3.80 -9.56 18.68
N ASP A 325 2.69 -9.52 19.40
CA ASP A 325 2.40 -10.44 20.50
C ASP A 325 1.36 -11.47 20.06
N GLU A 326 1.67 -12.75 20.26
CA GLU A 326 0.78 -13.82 19.88
C GLU A 326 0.72 -14.94 20.94
N LEU A 327 -0.48 -15.31 21.35
CA LEU A 327 -0.67 -16.54 22.10
C LEU A 327 -0.53 -17.74 21.16
N ARG A 328 0.40 -18.62 21.48
CA ARG A 328 0.69 -19.84 20.71
C ARG A 328 0.39 -21.06 21.58
N THR A 329 -0.67 -21.79 21.23
CA THR A 329 -1.12 -22.96 21.97
C THR A 329 -0.56 -24.24 21.37
N GLY A 330 -0.20 -25.21 22.25
CA GLY A 330 0.23 -26.56 21.83
C GLY A 330 1.50 -26.58 20.98
N ARG A 331 2.42 -25.63 21.18
CA ARG A 331 3.66 -25.51 20.38
C ARG A 331 4.77 -26.38 20.95
N LYS A 332 5.59 -26.94 20.08
CA LYS A 332 6.76 -27.76 20.47
C LYS A 332 7.74 -26.88 21.26
N LEU A 333 8.21 -27.36 22.40
CA LEU A 333 9.19 -26.67 23.26
C LEU A 333 10.46 -26.32 22.48
N VAL A 334 10.95 -27.24 21.66
CA VAL A 334 12.18 -27.09 20.87
C VAL A 334 12.11 -25.95 19.85
N GLU A 335 10.92 -25.56 19.37
CA GLU A 335 10.74 -24.40 18.49
C GLU A 335 11.14 -23.09 19.16
N TYR A 336 11.12 -23.07 20.48
CA TYR A 336 11.41 -21.89 21.31
C TYR A 336 12.70 -22.03 22.14
N GLY A 337 13.58 -22.97 21.75
CA GLY A 337 14.84 -23.21 22.44
C GLY A 337 14.69 -23.83 23.82
N LEU A 338 13.54 -24.46 24.11
CA LEU A 338 13.26 -25.10 25.38
C LEU A 338 13.38 -26.61 25.29
N GLN A 339 13.74 -27.27 26.39
CA GLN A 339 13.88 -28.70 26.45
C GLN A 339 12.57 -29.39 26.81
N ASN A 340 12.34 -30.58 26.24
CA ASN A 340 11.27 -31.47 26.69
C ASN A 340 11.57 -31.91 28.14
N PHE A 341 10.53 -32.14 28.93
CA PHE A 341 10.66 -32.57 30.31
C PHE A 341 9.71 -33.72 30.63
N VAL A 342 9.99 -34.46 31.70
CA VAL A 342 9.15 -35.57 32.17
C VAL A 342 8.35 -35.09 33.35
N GLN A 343 7.03 -35.39 33.35
CA GLN A 343 6.15 -35.19 34.49
C GLN A 343 5.29 -36.44 34.70
N LYS A 344 4.79 -36.62 35.89
CA LYS A 344 3.82 -37.69 36.18
C LYS A 344 2.39 -37.28 35.77
N ASP A 345 1.71 -38.18 35.06
CA ASP A 345 0.28 -38.03 34.80
C ASP A 345 -0.57 -38.28 36.05
N ALA A 346 -1.89 -38.15 35.90
CA ALA A 346 -2.83 -38.39 36.97
C ALA A 346 -2.77 -39.82 37.60
N ASN A 347 -2.19 -40.76 36.86
CA ASN A 347 -2.02 -42.17 37.29
C ASN A 347 -0.61 -42.45 37.81
N GLY A 348 0.25 -41.41 37.95
CA GLY A 348 1.62 -41.54 38.44
C GLY A 348 2.65 -42.05 37.39
N LYS A 349 2.23 -42.22 36.13
CA LYS A 349 3.09 -42.64 35.03
C LYS A 349 3.89 -41.48 34.45
N ASP A 350 5.16 -41.73 34.16
CA ASP A 350 6.02 -40.74 33.51
C ASP A 350 5.57 -40.45 32.08
N VAL A 351 5.29 -39.17 31.79
CA VAL A 351 4.91 -38.68 30.45
C VAL A 351 5.86 -37.57 30.03
N THR A 352 6.44 -37.71 28.85
CA THR A 352 7.30 -36.67 28.28
C THR A 352 6.45 -35.55 27.69
N VAL A 353 6.50 -34.36 28.28
CA VAL A 353 5.87 -33.15 27.79
C VAL A 353 6.74 -32.54 26.70
N LYS A 354 6.17 -32.39 25.50
CA LYS A 354 6.85 -31.87 24.30
C LYS A 354 6.25 -30.56 23.82
N LYS A 355 5.10 -30.16 24.37
CA LYS A 355 4.30 -29.00 23.92
C LYS A 355 3.89 -28.13 25.09
N VAL A 356 3.79 -26.83 24.86
CA VAL A 356 3.44 -25.80 25.84
C VAL A 356 2.56 -24.73 25.18
N THR A 357 1.82 -24.00 26.00
CA THR A 357 1.16 -22.75 25.61
C THR A 357 2.00 -21.58 26.12
N LEU A 358 2.35 -20.68 25.22
CA LEU A 358 3.22 -19.54 25.51
C LEU A 358 2.76 -18.28 24.76
N LEU A 359 3.17 -17.11 25.26
CA LEU A 359 3.15 -15.87 24.55
C LEU A 359 4.48 -15.71 23.79
N ARG A 360 4.38 -15.52 22.48
CA ARG A 360 5.51 -15.20 21.60
C ARG A 360 5.49 -13.74 21.25
N SER A 361 6.61 -13.04 21.40
CA SER A 361 6.81 -11.69 20.88
C SER A 361 7.91 -11.69 19.84
N LYS A 362 7.60 -11.19 18.62
CA LYS A 362 8.57 -11.02 17.54
C LYS A 362 8.85 -9.54 17.32
N TYR A 363 10.10 -9.17 17.44
CA TYR A 363 10.56 -7.78 17.37
C TYR A 363 11.24 -7.46 16.05
N LEU A 364 11.02 -6.22 15.61
CA LEU A 364 11.80 -5.56 14.57
C LEU A 364 12.26 -4.21 15.10
N ASP A 365 13.58 -3.99 15.04
CA ASP A 365 14.24 -2.73 15.38
C ASP A 365 15.08 -2.29 14.20
N ASN A 366 14.67 -1.25 13.49
CA ASN A 366 15.30 -0.88 12.23
C ASN A 366 15.63 0.60 12.09
N HIS A 367 16.72 0.84 11.36
CA HIS A 367 17.22 2.14 10.98
C HIS A 367 17.43 2.18 9.47
N PHE A 368 16.96 3.23 8.82
CA PHE A 368 17.15 3.44 7.40
C PHE A 368 17.54 4.88 7.13
N ALA A 369 18.69 5.10 6.55
CA ALA A 369 19.23 6.44 6.27
C ALA A 369 19.76 6.53 4.86
N GLY A 370 19.72 7.72 4.26
CA GLY A 370 20.26 7.92 2.93
C GLY A 370 20.41 9.37 2.52
N LEU A 371 21.09 9.53 1.38
CA LEU A 371 21.29 10.79 0.69
C LEU A 371 20.91 10.63 -0.78
N ILE A 372 20.08 11.54 -1.28
CA ILE A 372 19.61 11.58 -2.66
C ILE A 372 20.00 12.94 -3.22
N THR A 373 20.69 12.95 -4.35
CA THR A 373 21.10 14.19 -5.02
C THR A 373 20.74 14.12 -6.48
N SER A 374 20.18 15.19 -7.02
CA SER A 374 19.88 15.31 -8.44
C SER A 374 20.18 16.71 -8.98
N LEU A 375 20.60 16.76 -10.22
CA LEU A 375 20.79 17.98 -11.01
C LEU A 375 19.82 17.94 -12.18
N ALA A 376 18.93 18.91 -12.27
CA ALA A 376 17.95 19.04 -13.33
C ALA A 376 18.29 20.27 -14.19
N TYR A 377 18.38 20.07 -15.51
CA TYR A 377 18.47 21.10 -16.51
C TYR A 377 17.21 21.10 -17.37
N GLN A 378 16.62 22.25 -17.56
CA GLN A 378 15.41 22.41 -18.37
C GLN A 378 15.49 23.68 -19.24
N ASP A 379 15.25 23.50 -20.53
CA ASP A 379 14.95 24.58 -21.48
C ASP A 379 13.74 24.24 -22.35
N ASP A 380 13.53 24.97 -23.44
CA ASP A 380 12.33 24.77 -24.29
C ASP A 380 12.29 23.40 -24.99
N ARG A 381 13.44 22.77 -25.21
CA ARG A 381 13.58 21.49 -25.93
C ARG A 381 14.13 20.34 -25.12
N ILE A 382 14.83 20.62 -24.03
CA ILE A 382 15.59 19.62 -23.27
C ILE A 382 15.13 19.63 -21.81
N GLU A 383 14.73 18.47 -21.33
CA GLU A 383 14.60 18.17 -19.90
C GLU A 383 15.62 17.07 -19.56
N LEU A 384 16.72 17.41 -18.92
CA LEU A 384 17.79 16.49 -18.53
C LEU A 384 17.88 16.45 -17.00
N THR A 385 17.81 15.24 -16.43
CA THR A 385 18.00 15.04 -14.99
C THR A 385 18.99 13.92 -14.76
N GLY A 386 20.05 14.20 -14.02
CA GLY A 386 20.97 13.19 -13.51
C GLY A 386 20.94 13.15 -12.00
N GLY A 387 21.12 11.98 -11.40
CA GLY A 387 21.11 11.86 -9.96
C GLY A 387 21.79 10.61 -9.43
N ILE A 388 22.11 10.67 -8.15
CA ILE A 388 22.63 9.55 -7.36
C ILE A 388 21.81 9.42 -6.07
N ALA A 389 21.64 8.19 -5.61
CA ALA A 389 21.04 7.89 -4.31
C ALA A 389 21.85 6.80 -3.62
N GLY A 390 22.16 7.00 -2.35
CA GLY A 390 22.78 6.00 -1.47
C GLY A 390 21.95 5.81 -0.23
N ASN A 391 21.59 4.57 0.08
CA ASN A 391 20.78 4.22 1.24
C ASN A 391 21.45 3.10 2.03
N HIS A 392 21.33 3.16 3.35
CA HIS A 392 21.81 2.11 4.24
C HIS A 392 20.73 1.74 5.25
N TYR A 393 20.50 0.45 5.40
CA TYR A 393 19.54 -0.15 6.32
C TYR A 393 20.24 -1.08 7.30
N LEU A 394 19.80 -0.98 8.56
CA LEU A 394 20.15 -1.89 9.65
C LEU A 394 18.86 -2.39 10.27
N GLY A 395 18.68 -3.70 10.40
CA GLY A 395 17.52 -4.31 11.04
C GLY A 395 17.92 -5.40 12.02
N ASP A 396 17.48 -5.30 13.28
CA ASP A 396 17.62 -6.32 14.30
C ASP A 396 16.28 -7.06 14.45
N HIS A 397 16.28 -8.36 14.15
CA HIS A 397 15.12 -9.23 14.25
C HIS A 397 15.33 -10.26 15.34
N TYR A 398 14.46 -10.27 16.35
CA TYR A 398 14.57 -11.22 17.45
C TYR A 398 13.22 -11.60 18.01
N GLY A 399 13.17 -12.73 18.70
CA GLY A 399 11.96 -13.19 19.38
C GLY A 399 12.21 -13.51 20.83
N THR A 400 11.25 -13.14 21.68
CA THR A 400 11.18 -13.52 23.08
C THR A 400 9.96 -14.40 23.34
N ARG A 401 9.91 -15.03 24.50
CA ARG A 401 8.83 -15.91 24.91
C ARG A 401 8.51 -15.78 26.39
N SER A 402 7.25 -15.85 26.73
CA SER A 402 6.78 -15.97 28.11
C SER A 402 5.88 -17.20 28.25
N ILE A 403 6.17 -18.05 29.23
CA ILE A 403 5.39 -19.25 29.47
C ILE A 403 4.14 -18.89 30.27
N THR A 404 2.97 -19.29 29.77
CA THR A 404 1.69 -19.01 30.43
C THR A 404 1.29 -20.11 31.41
N SER A 405 1.68 -21.36 31.15
CA SER A 405 1.43 -22.50 32.04
C SER A 405 2.14 -23.77 31.59
N GLY A 406 2.37 -24.70 32.52
CA GLY A 406 2.75 -26.07 32.22
C GLY A 406 4.23 -26.34 31.94
N TYR A 407 5.12 -25.40 32.26
CA TYR A 407 6.58 -25.60 32.17
C TYR A 407 7.24 -25.45 33.54
N PRO A 408 8.04 -26.43 34.03
CA PRO A 408 8.50 -26.45 35.41
C PRO A 408 9.67 -25.54 35.71
N HIS A 409 10.33 -25.01 34.68
CA HIS A 409 11.53 -24.16 34.85
C HIS A 409 11.19 -22.71 34.62
N ALA A 410 11.86 -21.82 35.35
CA ALA A 410 11.77 -20.39 35.09
C ALA A 410 12.34 -20.05 33.70
N VAL A 411 11.63 -19.24 32.94
CA VAL A 411 12.07 -18.73 31.65
C VAL A 411 12.12 -17.21 31.75
N ASP A 412 13.27 -16.64 31.45
CA ASP A 412 13.39 -15.19 31.34
C ASP A 412 12.57 -14.68 30.15
N PRO A 413 11.53 -13.85 30.35
CA PRO A 413 10.70 -13.33 29.27
C PRO A 413 11.45 -12.37 28.34
N THR A 414 12.64 -11.92 28.70
CA THR A 414 13.47 -11.03 27.87
C THR A 414 14.52 -11.81 27.07
N GLU A 415 14.73 -13.09 27.37
CA GLU A 415 15.67 -13.93 26.64
C GLU A 415 15.26 -14.12 25.20
N ARG A 416 16.20 -13.87 24.28
CA ARG A 416 16.01 -14.04 22.84
C ARG A 416 16.18 -15.52 22.45
N TYR A 417 15.12 -16.17 21.98
CA TYR A 417 15.23 -17.57 21.50
C TYR A 417 15.73 -17.64 20.05
N TYR A 418 15.65 -16.54 19.30
CA TYR A 418 16.38 -16.31 18.06
C TYR A 418 16.76 -14.84 17.94
N SER A 419 17.82 -14.56 17.20
CA SER A 419 18.26 -13.21 16.88
C SER A 419 19.10 -13.20 15.62
N ASN A 420 18.84 -12.25 14.74
CA ASN A 420 19.64 -12.00 13.55
C ASN A 420 19.64 -10.52 13.19
N GLU A 421 20.76 -10.09 12.61
CA GLU A 421 20.95 -8.75 12.07
C GLU A 421 20.93 -8.77 10.55
N ALA A 422 20.25 -7.79 9.94
CA ALA A 422 20.29 -7.54 8.52
C ALA A 422 20.95 -6.19 8.22
N LYS A 423 21.80 -6.15 7.19
CA LYS A 423 22.44 -4.95 6.65
C LYS A 423 22.21 -4.90 5.17
N LYS A 424 21.68 -3.78 4.67
CA LYS A 424 21.48 -3.59 3.24
C LYS A 424 21.97 -2.22 2.81
N THR A 425 22.91 -2.19 1.88
CA THR A 425 23.36 -0.97 1.21
C THR A 425 22.84 -0.97 -0.21
N ASP A 426 22.21 0.10 -0.62
CA ASP A 426 21.64 0.29 -1.95
C ASP A 426 22.18 1.60 -2.53
N PHE A 427 22.89 1.51 -3.64
CA PHE A 427 23.38 2.67 -4.38
C PHE A 427 22.79 2.66 -5.79
N SER A 428 22.32 3.80 -6.26
CA SER A 428 21.85 3.97 -7.61
C SER A 428 22.36 5.28 -8.24
N ALA A 429 22.60 5.24 -9.53
CA ALA A 429 22.89 6.42 -10.35
C ALA A 429 22.01 6.37 -11.60
N PHE A 430 21.48 7.51 -12.02
CA PHE A 430 20.61 7.57 -13.20
C PHE A 430 20.81 8.84 -14.02
N VAL A 431 20.46 8.75 -15.29
CA VAL A 431 20.33 9.89 -16.22
C VAL A 431 19.04 9.71 -17.00
N LYS A 432 18.22 10.75 -17.01
CA LYS A 432 16.94 10.83 -17.72
C LYS A 432 16.94 12.03 -18.64
N LEU A 433 16.64 11.82 -19.93
CA LEU A 433 16.56 12.82 -20.98
C LEU A 433 15.17 12.79 -21.62
N ASN A 434 14.57 13.95 -21.79
CA ASN A 434 13.45 14.18 -22.68
C ASN A 434 13.83 15.29 -23.64
N TYR A 435 13.85 14.99 -24.95
CA TYR A 435 14.31 15.89 -26.02
C TYR A 435 13.23 16.10 -27.07
N GLU A 436 12.84 17.35 -27.31
CA GLU A 436 11.91 17.70 -28.38
C GLU A 436 12.66 17.71 -29.72
N LEU A 437 12.60 16.56 -30.43
CA LEU A 437 13.26 16.33 -31.71
C LEU A 437 12.66 17.20 -32.82
N ALA A 438 11.31 17.29 -32.80
CA ALA A 438 10.53 18.14 -33.71
C ALA A 438 9.31 18.66 -32.96
N ARG A 439 8.61 19.66 -33.48
CA ARG A 439 7.43 20.23 -32.83
C ARG A 439 6.43 19.16 -32.44
N GLY A 440 6.23 19.00 -31.12
CA GLY A 440 5.34 18.02 -30.54
C GLY A 440 5.84 16.58 -30.51
N LEU A 441 7.03 16.29 -31.11
CA LEU A 441 7.67 14.96 -31.06
C LEU A 441 8.82 14.96 -30.05
N ASN A 442 8.68 14.19 -28.98
CA ASN A 442 9.70 14.05 -27.95
C ASN A 442 10.28 12.63 -27.95
N VAL A 443 11.59 12.55 -27.80
CA VAL A 443 12.35 11.31 -27.58
C VAL A 443 12.71 11.25 -26.10
N PHE A 444 12.46 10.13 -25.48
CA PHE A 444 12.75 9.85 -24.07
C PHE A 444 13.82 8.76 -23.98
N ALA A 445 14.82 8.99 -23.15
CA ALA A 445 15.82 8.00 -22.75
C ALA A 445 16.10 8.11 -21.25
N ASP A 446 16.19 6.97 -20.58
CA ASP A 446 16.40 6.89 -19.14
C ASP A 446 17.22 5.64 -18.84
N VAL A 447 18.32 5.78 -18.11
CA VAL A 447 19.23 4.68 -17.74
C VAL A 447 19.52 4.78 -16.26
N GLN A 448 19.37 3.66 -15.56
CA GLN A 448 19.75 3.51 -14.16
C GLN A 448 20.75 2.38 -13.99
N TYR A 449 21.80 2.62 -13.24
CA TYR A 449 22.64 1.59 -12.64
C TYR A 449 22.32 1.48 -11.17
N ARG A 450 22.19 0.24 -10.65
CA ARG A 450 21.89 -0.02 -9.24
C ARG A 450 22.81 -1.12 -8.69
N PHE A 451 23.40 -0.86 -7.54
CA PHE A 451 24.26 -1.77 -6.77
C PHE A 451 23.63 -2.04 -5.42
N ILE A 452 23.54 -3.32 -5.01
CA ILE A 452 23.00 -3.73 -3.73
C ILE A 452 23.95 -4.72 -3.08
N ASP A 453 24.30 -4.48 -1.81
CA ASP A 453 24.93 -5.45 -0.92
C ASP A 453 23.97 -5.75 0.23
N TYR A 454 23.59 -7.01 0.39
CA TYR A 454 22.63 -7.45 1.39
C TYR A 454 23.19 -8.62 2.20
N ARG A 455 23.17 -8.48 3.53
CA ARG A 455 23.70 -9.45 4.48
C ARG A 455 22.68 -9.75 5.56
N ILE A 456 22.52 -11.03 5.90
CA ILE A 456 21.74 -11.49 7.07
C ILE A 456 22.61 -12.43 7.86
N LYS A 457 22.78 -12.18 9.17
CA LYS A 457 23.59 -13.02 10.05
C LYS A 457 22.90 -13.27 11.38
N GLY A 458 22.88 -14.55 11.80
CA GLY A 458 22.30 -14.97 13.07
C GLY A 458 21.31 -16.12 12.93
N THR A 459 20.39 -16.27 13.87
CA THR A 459 19.40 -17.35 13.89
C THR A 459 18.01 -16.82 13.50
N THR A 460 17.19 -17.64 12.85
CA THR A 460 15.76 -17.36 12.59
C THR A 460 14.90 -18.19 13.55
N ASP A 461 13.60 -17.91 13.59
CA ASP A 461 12.64 -18.75 14.34
C ASP A 461 12.24 -20.04 13.59
N HIS A 462 12.78 -20.28 12.41
CA HIS A 462 12.56 -21.52 11.68
C HIS A 462 13.35 -22.67 12.30
N LEU A 463 12.65 -23.79 12.65
CA LEU A 463 13.26 -24.99 13.20
C LEU A 463 13.75 -25.89 12.06
N VAL A 464 15.03 -26.20 12.06
CA VAL A 464 15.60 -27.23 11.16
C VAL A 464 15.28 -28.60 11.73
N GLU A 465 14.40 -29.36 11.09
CA GLU A 465 13.86 -30.64 11.58
C GLU A 465 14.96 -31.70 11.85
N GLN A 466 16.02 -31.71 11.04
CA GLN A 466 17.13 -32.65 11.16
C GLN A 466 17.96 -32.40 12.43
N THR A 467 18.21 -31.18 12.78
CA THR A 467 19.06 -30.79 13.91
C THR A 467 18.28 -30.44 15.17
N LYS A 468 16.96 -30.21 15.03
CA LYS A 468 16.08 -29.68 16.10
C LYS A 468 16.59 -28.35 16.68
N LYS A 469 17.30 -27.55 15.87
CA LYS A 469 17.80 -26.21 16.24
C LYS A 469 17.24 -25.14 15.30
N GLN A 470 17.23 -23.91 15.73
CA GLN A 470 16.89 -22.78 14.88
C GLN A 470 17.84 -22.70 13.68
N GLN A 471 17.31 -22.34 12.53
CA GLN A 471 18.08 -22.12 11.32
C GLN A 471 19.10 -21.02 11.55
N HIS A 472 20.37 -21.28 11.24
CA HIS A 472 21.44 -20.28 11.25
C HIS A 472 21.65 -19.75 9.84
N LEU A 473 21.66 -18.42 9.72
CA LEU A 473 21.95 -17.71 8.47
C LEU A 473 23.30 -16.99 8.58
N ASP A 474 24.11 -17.09 7.56
CA ASP A 474 25.26 -16.24 7.26
C ASP A 474 25.25 -15.98 5.75
N LEU A 475 24.37 -15.07 5.36
CA LEU A 475 24.06 -14.79 3.96
C LEU A 475 24.67 -13.47 3.54
N THR A 476 25.39 -13.48 2.42
CA THR A 476 25.78 -12.26 1.70
C THR A 476 25.36 -12.39 0.23
N LYS A 477 24.63 -11.40 -0.27
CA LYS A 477 24.17 -11.32 -1.67
C LYS A 477 24.49 -9.95 -2.23
N THR A 478 25.08 -9.94 -3.41
CA THR A 478 25.40 -8.70 -4.14
C THR A 478 24.68 -8.72 -5.48
N PHE A 479 24.00 -7.63 -5.83
CA PHE A 479 23.33 -7.46 -7.10
C PHE A 479 23.84 -6.23 -7.83
N ARG A 480 23.88 -6.30 -9.16
CA ARG A 480 24.22 -5.21 -10.06
C ARG A 480 23.22 -5.22 -11.19
N PHE A 481 22.47 -4.14 -11.32
CA PHE A 481 21.41 -4.02 -12.31
C PHE A 481 21.65 -2.83 -13.22
N LEU A 482 21.35 -3.02 -14.50
CA LEU A 482 21.25 -1.96 -15.48
C LEU A 482 19.81 -1.93 -16.02
N ASN A 483 19.15 -0.81 -15.89
CA ASN A 483 17.73 -0.62 -16.19
C ASN A 483 17.55 0.48 -17.25
N PRO A 484 17.75 0.18 -18.55
CA PRO A 484 17.51 1.14 -19.62
C PRO A 484 16.02 1.26 -19.96
N LYS A 485 15.61 2.46 -20.37
CA LYS A 485 14.27 2.77 -20.83
C LYS A 485 14.33 3.74 -21.98
N ALA A 486 13.43 3.59 -22.97
CA ALA A 486 13.32 4.49 -24.10
C ALA A 486 11.87 4.63 -24.53
N GLY A 487 11.54 5.74 -25.15
CA GLY A 487 10.20 5.96 -25.66
C GLY A 487 10.06 7.19 -26.53
N LEU A 488 8.91 7.30 -27.16
CA LEU A 488 8.51 8.41 -28.02
C LEU A 488 7.18 8.96 -27.50
N PHE A 489 7.06 10.26 -27.49
CA PHE A 489 5.80 10.95 -27.23
C PHE A 489 5.54 11.90 -28.38
N TYR A 490 4.32 11.83 -28.98
CA TYR A 490 3.95 12.66 -30.11
C TYR A 490 2.59 13.34 -29.90
N ARG A 491 2.62 14.66 -29.74
CA ARG A 491 1.42 15.51 -29.74
C ARG A 491 1.15 15.99 -31.16
N PHE A 492 0.35 15.21 -31.92
CA PHE A 492 0.04 15.49 -33.31
C PHE A 492 -1.07 16.53 -33.50
N ALA A 493 -1.83 16.83 -32.43
CA ALA A 493 -2.81 17.89 -32.40
C ALA A 493 -2.93 18.44 -30.96
N PRO A 494 -3.49 19.67 -30.74
CA PRO A 494 -3.58 20.26 -29.41
C PRO A 494 -4.27 19.39 -28.36
N ALA A 495 -5.29 18.63 -28.77
CA ALA A 495 -6.07 17.75 -27.89
C ALA A 495 -5.58 16.28 -27.90
N HIS A 496 -4.66 15.89 -28.75
CA HIS A 496 -4.34 14.49 -29.03
C HIS A 496 -2.86 14.19 -28.92
N HIS A 497 -2.52 13.11 -28.23
CA HIS A 497 -1.15 12.59 -28.20
C HIS A 497 -1.11 11.07 -28.23
N LEU A 498 0.02 10.56 -28.69
CA LEU A 498 0.38 9.15 -28.66
C LEU A 498 1.72 9.00 -27.96
N TYR A 499 1.95 7.86 -27.34
CA TYR A 499 3.28 7.48 -26.85
C TYR A 499 3.51 5.99 -27.03
N ALA A 500 4.77 5.62 -27.15
CA ALA A 500 5.23 4.24 -27.10
C ALA A 500 6.51 4.18 -26.27
N SER A 501 6.67 3.14 -25.47
CA SER A 501 7.88 2.96 -24.66
C SER A 501 8.24 1.50 -24.47
N VAL A 502 9.51 1.28 -24.19
CA VAL A 502 10.09 0.03 -23.69
C VAL A 502 10.96 0.33 -22.49
N ALA A 503 10.81 -0.49 -21.45
CA ALA A 503 11.54 -0.31 -20.20
C ALA A 503 12.02 -1.67 -19.65
N VAL A 504 13.26 -1.71 -19.18
CA VAL A 504 13.82 -2.87 -18.48
C VAL A 504 13.95 -2.55 -16.99
N ALA A 505 13.54 -3.46 -16.15
CA ALA A 505 13.72 -3.36 -14.70
C ALA A 505 14.16 -4.71 -14.11
N HIS A 506 14.95 -4.61 -13.05
CA HIS A 506 15.37 -5.76 -12.24
C HIS A 506 15.03 -5.52 -10.77
N ARG A 507 14.75 -6.62 -10.06
CA ARG A 507 14.49 -6.59 -8.62
C ARG A 507 15.14 -7.78 -7.92
N GLU A 508 15.76 -7.51 -6.77
CA GLU A 508 16.30 -8.52 -5.88
C GLU A 508 15.19 -9.22 -5.09
N PRO A 509 15.39 -10.47 -4.62
CA PRO A 509 14.50 -11.15 -3.70
C PRO A 509 14.39 -10.40 -2.35
N ASN A 510 13.21 -10.45 -1.74
CA ASN A 510 12.99 -9.90 -0.39
C ASN A 510 13.47 -10.89 0.71
N ARG A 511 13.49 -10.41 1.97
CA ARG A 511 13.96 -11.18 3.12
C ARG A 511 13.31 -12.55 3.26
N SER A 512 11.97 -12.63 3.19
CA SER A 512 11.25 -13.89 3.45
C SER A 512 11.65 -15.02 2.51
N LEU A 513 12.07 -14.70 1.28
CA LEU A 513 12.57 -15.66 0.33
C LEU A 513 13.91 -16.31 0.73
N TYR A 514 14.67 -15.65 1.60
CA TYR A 514 15.93 -16.20 2.13
C TYR A 514 15.74 -16.89 3.47
N THR A 515 14.86 -16.37 4.33
CA THR A 515 14.64 -16.95 5.67
C THR A 515 13.84 -18.23 5.62
N ASP A 516 12.96 -18.39 4.59
CA ASP A 516 12.07 -19.53 4.45
C ASP A 516 12.62 -20.59 3.45
N ALA A 517 13.80 -20.35 2.85
CA ALA A 517 14.44 -21.22 1.88
C ALA A 517 15.64 -21.98 2.48
N THR A 518 16.01 -23.11 1.86
CA THR A 518 17.30 -23.76 2.10
C THR A 518 18.38 -23.10 1.22
N PRO A 519 19.68 -23.12 1.60
CA PRO A 519 20.75 -22.48 0.83
C PRO A 519 20.82 -22.87 -0.65
N LYS A 520 20.51 -24.12 -0.99
CA LYS A 520 20.48 -24.59 -2.39
C LYS A 520 19.32 -24.07 -3.21
N ASP A 521 18.26 -23.57 -2.56
CA ASP A 521 17.01 -23.13 -3.18
C ASP A 521 16.83 -21.61 -3.11
N TYR A 522 17.91 -20.86 -2.88
CA TYR A 522 17.84 -19.39 -2.82
C TYR A 522 17.28 -18.81 -4.11
N PRO A 523 16.33 -17.86 -3.99
CA PRO A 523 15.66 -17.29 -5.13
C PRO A 523 16.59 -16.44 -5.99
N LYS A 524 16.22 -16.29 -7.26
CA LYS A 524 16.91 -15.44 -8.24
C LYS A 524 16.30 -14.07 -8.27
N ALA A 525 17.10 -13.08 -8.66
CA ALA A 525 16.58 -11.77 -9.03
C ALA A 525 15.69 -11.87 -10.27
N GLU A 526 14.59 -11.14 -10.27
CA GLU A 526 13.67 -11.09 -11.40
C GLU A 526 14.01 -9.98 -12.38
N ARG A 527 13.66 -10.20 -13.67
CA ARG A 527 13.75 -9.20 -14.73
C ARG A 527 12.38 -9.01 -15.38
N LEU A 528 12.04 -7.76 -15.63
CA LEU A 528 10.87 -7.32 -16.38
C LEU A 528 11.30 -6.54 -17.61
N ILE A 529 10.67 -6.82 -18.77
CA ILE A 529 10.66 -5.93 -19.92
C ILE A 529 9.19 -5.50 -20.11
N ASP A 530 8.95 -4.20 -20.04
CA ASP A 530 7.63 -3.59 -20.15
C ASP A 530 7.50 -2.82 -21.44
N TYR A 531 6.50 -3.15 -22.25
CA TYR A 531 6.15 -2.47 -23.51
C TYR A 531 4.82 -1.77 -23.33
N GLU A 532 4.76 -0.49 -23.63
CA GLU A 532 3.55 0.32 -23.54
C GLU A 532 3.25 1.08 -24.83
N LEU A 533 1.97 1.18 -25.17
CA LEU A 533 1.46 2.03 -26.23
C LEU A 533 0.23 2.76 -25.71
N GLY A 534 0.25 4.08 -25.72
CA GLY A 534 -0.83 4.87 -25.17
C GLY A 534 -1.32 5.97 -26.12
N TYR A 535 -2.61 6.28 -25.97
CA TYR A 535 -3.28 7.41 -26.62
C TYR A 535 -3.97 8.26 -25.58
N GLY A 536 -3.83 9.57 -25.68
CA GLY A 536 -4.50 10.54 -24.83
C GLY A 536 -5.29 11.58 -25.63
N PHE A 537 -6.48 11.89 -25.14
CA PHE A 537 -7.36 12.93 -25.62
C PHE A 537 -7.68 13.91 -24.48
N ARG A 538 -7.62 15.22 -24.75
CA ARG A 538 -7.97 16.25 -23.75
C ARG A 538 -8.67 17.42 -24.42
N SER A 539 -9.92 17.66 -24.03
CA SER A 539 -10.68 18.84 -24.35
C SER A 539 -11.03 19.63 -23.09
N ARG A 540 -11.88 20.65 -23.21
CA ARG A 540 -12.37 21.40 -22.05
C ARG A 540 -13.27 20.58 -21.12
N THR A 541 -14.03 19.63 -21.67
CA THR A 541 -15.04 18.88 -20.92
C THR A 541 -14.70 17.39 -20.80
N LEU A 542 -13.83 16.85 -21.66
CA LEU A 542 -13.50 15.42 -21.69
C LEU A 542 -11.97 15.24 -21.69
N SER A 543 -11.49 14.43 -20.76
CA SER A 543 -10.13 13.89 -20.76
C SER A 543 -10.25 12.37 -20.80
N ALA A 544 -9.57 11.72 -21.74
CA ALA A 544 -9.58 10.25 -21.88
C ALA A 544 -8.17 9.76 -22.20
N GLY A 545 -7.81 8.61 -21.64
CA GLY A 545 -6.55 7.92 -21.92
C GLY A 545 -6.79 6.44 -22.14
N LEU A 546 -6.18 5.87 -23.18
CA LEU A 546 -6.16 4.45 -23.47
C LEU A 546 -4.72 3.98 -23.45
N ASN A 547 -4.42 2.90 -22.74
CA ASN A 547 -3.11 2.29 -22.70
C ASN A 547 -3.18 0.79 -22.98
N LEU A 548 -2.27 0.30 -23.81
CA LEU A 548 -1.99 -1.11 -24.03
C LEU A 548 -0.64 -1.42 -23.40
N TYR A 549 -0.54 -2.53 -22.66
CA TYR A 549 0.73 -2.94 -22.06
C TYR A 549 0.98 -4.43 -22.24
N TYR A 550 2.27 -4.79 -22.34
CA TYR A 550 2.77 -6.14 -22.29
C TYR A 550 4.04 -6.20 -21.46
N MET A 551 3.96 -6.89 -20.33
CA MET A 551 5.01 -7.04 -19.32
C MET A 551 5.55 -8.47 -19.39
N ASP A 552 6.77 -8.65 -19.91
CA ASP A 552 7.45 -9.95 -20.04
C ASP A 552 8.43 -10.16 -18.87
N TYR A 553 8.22 -11.24 -18.13
CA TYR A 553 9.02 -11.56 -16.94
C TYR A 553 9.89 -12.78 -17.11
N LYS A 554 11.11 -12.68 -16.60
CA LYS A 554 12.02 -13.79 -16.38
C LYS A 554 12.29 -13.91 -14.88
N ASP A 555 12.22 -15.17 -14.37
CA ASP A 555 12.42 -15.49 -12.96
C ASP A 555 11.51 -14.67 -12.03
N GLN A 556 10.26 -14.39 -12.45
CA GLN A 556 9.33 -13.57 -11.67
C GLN A 556 9.10 -14.16 -10.28
N ILE A 557 9.08 -13.28 -9.26
CA ILE A 557 8.72 -13.64 -7.89
C ILE A 557 7.21 -13.43 -7.74
N VAL A 558 6.47 -14.53 -7.58
CA VAL A 558 5.01 -14.55 -7.47
C VAL A 558 4.57 -15.09 -6.12
N ALA A 559 3.39 -14.66 -5.66
CA ALA A 559 2.74 -15.27 -4.50
C ALA A 559 2.39 -16.74 -4.81
N ASN A 560 2.66 -17.65 -3.88
CA ASN A 560 2.35 -19.08 -4.04
C ASN A 560 1.03 -19.49 -3.34
N GLY A 561 0.26 -18.52 -2.84
CA GLY A 561 -1.01 -18.75 -2.18
C GLY A 561 -0.93 -19.05 -0.69
N LYS A 562 0.26 -19.11 -0.10
CA LYS A 562 0.49 -19.39 1.32
C LYS A 562 0.88 -18.14 2.09
N LEU A 563 0.68 -18.18 3.42
CA LEU A 563 1.17 -17.16 4.33
C LEU A 563 2.25 -17.73 5.27
N SER A 564 3.15 -16.86 5.69
CA SER A 564 4.04 -17.11 6.82
C SER A 564 3.24 -17.10 8.12
N ASP A 565 3.86 -17.51 9.21
CA ASP A 565 3.22 -17.54 10.54
C ASP A 565 3.03 -16.14 11.19
N VAL A 566 3.40 -15.09 10.49
CA VAL A 566 3.14 -13.67 10.82
C VAL A 566 2.32 -12.95 9.74
N GLY A 567 1.57 -13.69 8.92
CA GLY A 567 0.66 -13.13 7.91
C GLY A 567 1.32 -12.59 6.64
N GLY A 568 2.63 -12.71 6.49
CA GLY A 568 3.34 -12.33 5.26
C GLY A 568 3.06 -13.29 4.11
N ILE A 569 2.83 -12.77 2.89
CA ILE A 569 2.61 -13.60 1.70
C ILE A 569 3.91 -14.32 1.32
N LEU A 570 3.86 -15.66 1.29
CA LEU A 570 4.96 -16.47 0.79
C LEU A 570 5.02 -16.44 -0.73
N LYS A 571 6.25 -16.53 -1.26
CA LYS A 571 6.55 -16.35 -2.68
C LYS A 571 7.52 -17.37 -3.19
N GLU A 572 7.57 -17.48 -4.52
CA GLU A 572 8.50 -18.35 -5.25
C GLU A 572 8.87 -17.73 -6.60
N ASN A 573 9.99 -18.16 -7.19
CA ASN A 573 10.35 -17.80 -8.57
C ASN A 573 9.63 -18.70 -9.58
N VAL A 574 9.13 -18.08 -10.67
CA VAL A 574 8.64 -18.77 -11.86
C VAL A 574 9.49 -18.35 -13.07
N ALA A 575 9.92 -19.32 -13.87
CA ALA A 575 10.93 -19.10 -14.91
C ALA A 575 10.47 -18.09 -15.97
N LYS A 576 9.21 -18.21 -16.43
CA LYS A 576 8.61 -17.36 -17.47
C LYS A 576 7.17 -17.05 -17.16
N SER A 577 6.82 -15.77 -17.24
CA SER A 577 5.45 -15.31 -17.08
C SER A 577 5.23 -14.00 -17.83
N TYR A 578 3.98 -13.62 -18.01
CA TYR A 578 3.64 -12.34 -18.61
C TYR A 578 2.36 -11.76 -18.02
N ARG A 579 2.23 -10.44 -18.12
CA ARG A 579 1.02 -9.69 -17.86
C ARG A 579 0.74 -8.80 -19.07
N MET A 580 -0.48 -8.77 -19.56
CA MET A 580 -0.86 -7.88 -20.64
C MET A 580 -2.29 -7.36 -20.41
N GLY A 581 -2.59 -6.20 -20.96
CA GLY A 581 -3.92 -5.65 -20.82
C GLY A 581 -4.15 -4.33 -21.51
N VAL A 582 -5.39 -3.90 -21.39
CA VAL A 582 -5.90 -2.63 -21.87
C VAL A 582 -6.43 -1.84 -20.68
N GLU A 583 -6.02 -0.60 -20.55
CA GLU A 583 -6.46 0.32 -19.50
C GLU A 583 -7.12 1.54 -20.14
N LEU A 584 -8.30 1.91 -19.64
CA LEU A 584 -9.02 3.12 -20.00
C LEU A 584 -9.22 3.97 -18.76
N ASN A 585 -8.93 5.25 -18.86
CA ASN A 585 -9.37 6.25 -17.89
C ASN A 585 -10.06 7.39 -18.63
N ALA A 586 -11.19 7.85 -18.11
CA ALA A 586 -11.91 8.98 -18.65
C ALA A 586 -12.51 9.84 -17.56
N SER A 587 -12.53 11.15 -17.78
CA SER A 587 -13.19 12.13 -16.92
C SER A 587 -13.99 13.08 -17.82
N TRP A 588 -15.30 13.05 -17.69
CA TRP A 588 -16.23 13.82 -18.51
C TRP A 588 -17.07 14.77 -17.66
N LEU A 589 -16.90 16.06 -17.88
CA LEU A 589 -17.78 17.10 -17.37
C LEU A 589 -18.98 17.23 -18.31
N ILE A 590 -20.05 16.49 -18.02
CA ILE A 590 -21.26 16.41 -18.87
C ILE A 590 -21.94 17.77 -18.94
N VAL A 591 -22.11 18.39 -17.77
CA VAL A 591 -22.48 19.81 -17.59
C VAL A 591 -21.65 20.35 -16.42
N SER A 592 -21.65 21.66 -16.18
CA SER A 592 -20.82 22.30 -15.14
C SER A 592 -20.97 21.71 -13.73
N SER A 593 -22.14 21.14 -13.43
CA SER A 593 -22.46 20.51 -12.14
C SER A 593 -22.38 18.99 -12.12
N LEU A 594 -22.26 18.31 -13.28
CA LEU A 594 -22.30 16.85 -13.38
C LEU A 594 -21.04 16.31 -14.05
N ARG A 595 -20.30 15.48 -13.32
CA ARG A 595 -19.07 14.86 -13.79
C ARG A 595 -19.14 13.33 -13.69
N TRP A 596 -18.62 12.65 -14.70
CA TRP A 596 -18.48 11.21 -14.72
C TRP A 596 -17.01 10.83 -14.90
N ASP A 597 -16.46 10.09 -13.93
CA ASP A 597 -15.11 9.55 -13.94
C ASP A 597 -15.17 8.03 -14.11
N VAL A 598 -14.37 7.49 -15.03
CA VAL A 598 -14.27 6.05 -15.32
C VAL A 598 -12.83 5.61 -15.29
N ALA A 599 -12.57 4.49 -14.62
CA ALA A 599 -11.34 3.73 -14.68
C ALA A 599 -11.70 2.28 -14.99
N PHE A 600 -11.17 1.73 -16.07
CA PHE A 600 -11.46 0.38 -16.52
C PHE A 600 -10.16 -0.31 -16.96
N ALA A 601 -10.04 -1.59 -16.64
CA ALA A 601 -8.94 -2.42 -17.09
C ALA A 601 -9.44 -3.84 -17.40
N ILE A 602 -8.95 -4.38 -18.51
CA ILE A 602 -9.06 -5.79 -18.84
C ILE A 602 -7.66 -6.35 -19.06
N SER A 603 -7.35 -7.49 -18.43
CA SER A 603 -5.99 -8.01 -18.40
C SER A 603 -5.93 -9.54 -18.41
N GLN A 604 -4.79 -10.06 -18.83
CA GLN A 604 -4.43 -11.46 -18.72
C GLN A 604 -3.02 -11.57 -18.10
N SER A 605 -2.90 -12.44 -17.10
CA SER A 605 -1.63 -12.70 -16.41
C SER A 605 -1.41 -14.21 -16.35
N ARG A 606 -0.28 -14.71 -16.91
CA ARG A 606 -0.02 -16.15 -17.04
C ARG A 606 1.41 -16.52 -16.71
N ILE A 607 1.59 -17.68 -16.08
CA ILE A 607 2.85 -18.38 -15.93
C ILE A 607 2.92 -19.46 -17.00
N LYS A 608 4.09 -19.66 -17.61
CA LYS A 608 4.37 -20.72 -18.58
C LYS A 608 5.14 -21.84 -17.88
N ASP A 609 4.71 -23.10 -18.11
CA ASP A 609 5.35 -24.31 -17.61
C ASP A 609 5.59 -24.28 -16.09
N TYR A 610 4.51 -24.03 -15.34
CA TYR A 610 4.53 -23.95 -13.87
C TYR A 610 4.53 -25.35 -13.25
N THR A 611 5.58 -25.69 -12.53
CA THR A 611 5.66 -26.93 -11.74
C THR A 611 5.33 -26.64 -10.28
N TYR A 612 4.33 -27.31 -9.76
CA TYR A 612 3.94 -27.19 -8.35
C TYR A 612 4.12 -28.52 -7.61
N TYR A 613 4.21 -28.42 -6.30
CA TYR A 613 4.34 -29.55 -5.38
C TYR A 613 3.21 -29.52 -4.36
N ALA A 614 2.63 -30.68 -4.05
CA ALA A 614 1.60 -30.82 -3.03
C ALA A 614 1.95 -31.99 -2.10
N SER A 615 1.59 -31.88 -0.83
CA SER A 615 1.68 -32.98 0.10
C SER A 615 0.73 -34.11 -0.32
N VAL A 616 1.12 -35.35 -0.06
CA VAL A 616 0.27 -36.53 -0.25
C VAL A 616 -0.33 -36.93 1.09
N ILE A 617 -1.62 -37.23 1.11
CA ILE A 617 -2.35 -37.75 2.28
C ILE A 617 -2.99 -39.10 1.96
N ASP A 618 -3.31 -39.93 2.97
CA ASP A 618 -3.89 -41.24 2.74
C ASP A 618 -5.26 -41.11 2.05
N ASN A 619 -6.16 -40.33 2.61
CA ASN A 619 -7.49 -40.08 2.04
C ASN A 619 -8.07 -38.76 2.58
N LEU A 620 -9.29 -38.39 2.12
CA LEU A 620 -9.95 -37.14 2.51
C LEU A 620 -10.52 -37.14 3.95
N THR A 621 -10.56 -38.27 4.62
CA THR A 621 -11.02 -38.39 6.02
C THR A 621 -9.88 -38.65 6.98
N ASP A 622 -8.79 -39.24 6.50
CA ASP A 622 -7.58 -39.51 7.26
C ASP A 622 -6.43 -38.67 6.68
N PHE A 623 -6.10 -37.57 7.36
CA PHE A 623 -5.06 -36.63 6.96
C PHE A 623 -3.66 -37.07 7.41
N ASN A 624 -3.35 -38.36 7.30
CA ASN A 624 -1.99 -38.83 7.53
C ASN A 624 -1.10 -38.39 6.35
N TYR A 625 -0.20 -37.43 6.62
CA TYR A 625 0.69 -36.89 5.61
C TYR A 625 1.84 -37.88 5.32
N GLN A 626 1.93 -38.26 4.07
CA GLN A 626 3.02 -39.12 3.58
C GLN A 626 4.30 -38.30 3.43
N SER A 627 5.45 -39.02 3.39
CA SER A 627 6.77 -38.42 3.11
C SER A 627 6.91 -37.96 1.65
N ASP A 628 6.10 -38.52 0.75
CA ASP A 628 6.19 -38.29 -0.68
C ASP A 628 5.47 -36.96 -1.06
N LEU A 629 6.02 -36.32 -2.10
CA LEU A 629 5.44 -35.14 -2.70
C LEU A 629 4.86 -35.46 -4.07
N TYR A 630 3.61 -35.07 -4.28
CA TYR A 630 3.04 -35.04 -5.62
C TYR A 630 3.57 -33.83 -6.37
N SER A 631 3.93 -33.98 -7.64
CA SER A 631 4.30 -32.85 -8.50
C SER A 631 3.61 -32.93 -9.86
N ALA A 632 3.26 -31.79 -10.40
CA ALA A 632 2.73 -31.69 -11.76
C ALA A 632 3.15 -30.38 -12.42
N THR A 633 3.29 -30.40 -13.75
CA THR A 633 3.61 -29.21 -14.54
C THR A 633 2.39 -28.77 -15.35
N LEU A 634 1.99 -27.53 -15.16
CA LEU A 634 0.90 -26.85 -15.86
C LEU A 634 1.48 -25.99 -16.98
N ARG A 635 1.11 -26.26 -18.22
CA ARG A 635 1.65 -25.57 -19.41
C ARG A 635 1.39 -24.07 -19.42
N SER A 636 0.22 -23.64 -18.92
CA SER A 636 -0.16 -22.24 -18.79
C SER A 636 -1.17 -22.08 -17.65
N THR A 637 -0.84 -21.28 -16.66
CA THR A 637 -1.69 -21.09 -15.49
C THR A 637 -1.80 -19.60 -15.11
N PRO A 638 -2.91 -19.15 -14.48
CA PRO A 638 -3.04 -17.76 -14.05
C PRO A 638 -2.04 -17.45 -12.94
N ILE A 639 -1.60 -16.18 -12.89
CA ILE A 639 -0.85 -15.67 -11.74
C ILE A 639 -1.84 -15.31 -10.62
N ALA A 640 -1.52 -15.73 -9.40
CA ALA A 640 -2.30 -15.42 -8.20
C ALA A 640 -2.62 -13.91 -8.08
N PHE A 641 -3.79 -13.60 -7.53
CA PHE A 641 -4.25 -12.23 -7.25
C PHE A 641 -4.27 -11.28 -8.46
N SER A 642 -4.51 -11.82 -9.66
CA SER A 642 -4.52 -11.06 -10.91
C SER A 642 -5.90 -11.15 -11.56
N PRO A 643 -6.87 -10.30 -11.17
CA PRO A 643 -8.20 -10.29 -11.76
C PRO A 643 -8.13 -9.88 -13.23
N SER A 644 -8.96 -10.50 -14.07
CA SER A 644 -9.02 -10.17 -15.50
C SER A 644 -9.74 -8.86 -15.80
N ILE A 645 -10.60 -8.39 -14.89
CA ILE A 645 -11.37 -7.15 -15.04
C ILE A 645 -11.31 -6.38 -13.72
N VAL A 646 -11.00 -5.08 -13.82
CA VAL A 646 -11.10 -4.11 -12.72
C VAL A 646 -11.77 -2.86 -13.27
N MET A 647 -12.84 -2.41 -12.63
CA MET A 647 -13.56 -1.21 -13.02
C MET A 647 -13.91 -0.38 -11.79
N SER A 648 -13.78 0.94 -11.93
CA SER A 648 -14.34 1.92 -11.02
C SER A 648 -14.97 3.03 -11.81
N ASN A 649 -16.18 3.42 -11.48
CA ASN A 649 -16.80 4.61 -12.04
C ASN A 649 -17.46 5.44 -10.96
N THR A 650 -17.41 6.77 -11.11
CA THR A 650 -17.97 7.72 -10.14
C THR A 650 -18.78 8.77 -10.89
N LEU A 651 -20.04 8.88 -10.54
CA LEU A 651 -20.90 9.99 -10.99
C LEU A 651 -21.02 11.01 -9.85
N SER A 652 -20.57 12.24 -10.09
CA SER A 652 -20.57 13.31 -9.10
C SER A 652 -21.44 14.46 -9.58
N TYR A 653 -22.30 14.94 -8.70
CA TYR A 653 -23.11 16.14 -8.90
C TYR A 653 -22.80 17.16 -7.81
N GLY A 654 -22.52 18.41 -8.20
CA GLY A 654 -22.22 19.52 -7.28
C GLY A 654 -23.03 20.77 -7.60
N TYR A 655 -23.69 21.32 -6.58
CA TYR A 655 -24.44 22.55 -6.71
C TYR A 655 -24.52 23.29 -5.38
N ALA A 656 -24.22 24.60 -5.38
CA ALA A 656 -24.38 25.49 -4.23
C ALA A 656 -23.80 24.97 -2.90
N GLY A 657 -22.56 24.45 -2.94
CA GLY A 657 -21.86 23.88 -1.77
C GLY A 657 -22.28 22.46 -1.41
N PHE A 658 -23.29 21.91 -2.07
CA PHE A 658 -23.70 20.50 -1.93
C PHE A 658 -23.04 19.62 -2.99
N GLU A 659 -22.56 18.46 -2.60
CA GLU A 659 -21.99 17.46 -3.50
C GLU A 659 -22.54 16.07 -3.20
N VAL A 660 -22.90 15.35 -4.25
CA VAL A 660 -23.25 13.92 -4.20
C VAL A 660 -22.33 13.17 -5.12
N ALA A 661 -21.75 12.07 -4.67
CA ALA A 661 -20.99 11.18 -5.53
C ALA A 661 -21.40 9.72 -5.30
N LEU A 662 -21.73 9.04 -6.39
CA LEU A 662 -22.02 7.62 -6.41
C LEU A 662 -20.84 6.90 -7.09
N THR A 663 -20.13 6.07 -6.34
CA THR A 663 -18.98 5.30 -6.83
C THR A 663 -19.33 3.82 -6.88
N HIS A 664 -19.20 3.22 -8.07
CA HIS A 664 -19.36 1.77 -8.26
C HIS A 664 -18.03 1.15 -8.64
N GLN A 665 -17.70 0.01 -8.02
CA GLN A 665 -16.49 -0.77 -8.26
C GLN A 665 -16.84 -2.21 -8.63
N LEU A 666 -16.09 -2.78 -9.56
CA LEU A 666 -16.13 -4.18 -9.94
C LEU A 666 -14.72 -4.73 -9.97
N VAL A 667 -14.49 -5.84 -9.29
CA VAL A 667 -13.26 -6.64 -9.37
C VAL A 667 -13.64 -8.04 -9.80
N GLY A 668 -13.07 -8.51 -10.90
CA GLY A 668 -13.28 -9.85 -11.42
C GLY A 668 -12.73 -10.94 -10.51
N LYS A 669 -13.06 -12.19 -10.81
CA LYS A 669 -12.54 -13.36 -10.11
C LYS A 669 -11.02 -13.34 -10.03
N GLN A 670 -10.47 -13.76 -8.88
CA GLN A 670 -9.05 -13.87 -8.62
C GLN A 670 -8.72 -15.27 -8.09
N TYR A 671 -7.67 -15.89 -8.60
CA TYR A 671 -7.12 -17.10 -8.01
C TYR A 671 -6.20 -16.72 -6.84
N LEU A 672 -6.21 -17.52 -5.79
CA LEU A 672 -5.41 -17.28 -4.57
C LEU A 672 -3.99 -17.87 -4.69
N ASP A 673 -3.82 -18.86 -5.57
CA ASP A 673 -2.54 -19.46 -5.94
C ASP A 673 -2.37 -19.52 -7.47
N ASN A 674 -1.29 -20.17 -7.93
CA ASN A 674 -0.97 -20.25 -9.34
C ASN A 674 -1.50 -21.54 -10.02
N LEU A 675 -2.41 -22.28 -9.39
CA LEU A 675 -2.94 -23.54 -9.94
C LEU A 675 -4.08 -23.34 -10.93
N GLY A 676 -4.79 -22.21 -10.83
CA GLY A 676 -5.95 -21.89 -11.67
C GLY A 676 -7.18 -22.74 -11.35
N ARG A 677 -7.29 -23.23 -10.11
CA ARG A 677 -8.42 -24.03 -9.63
C ARG A 677 -9.57 -23.15 -9.16
N GLU A 678 -10.79 -23.55 -9.46
CA GLU A 678 -11.99 -22.78 -9.06
C GLU A 678 -12.16 -22.77 -7.53
N ASP A 679 -11.87 -23.88 -6.86
CA ASP A 679 -11.91 -24.01 -5.40
C ASP A 679 -10.76 -23.27 -4.69
N HIS A 680 -9.80 -22.71 -5.44
CA HIS A 680 -8.73 -21.82 -4.96
C HIS A 680 -8.96 -20.37 -5.39
N SER A 681 -10.19 -19.91 -5.50
CA SER A 681 -10.49 -18.58 -6.04
C SER A 681 -11.38 -17.74 -5.12
N LEU A 682 -11.24 -16.43 -5.29
CA LEU A 682 -12.20 -15.43 -4.82
C LEU A 682 -13.19 -15.15 -5.95
N PRO A 683 -14.49 -15.22 -5.70
CA PRO A 683 -15.51 -14.79 -6.67
C PRO A 683 -15.35 -13.32 -7.05
N SER A 684 -15.85 -12.96 -8.22
CA SER A 684 -15.99 -11.55 -8.57
C SER A 684 -16.91 -10.84 -7.59
N TYR A 685 -16.62 -9.58 -7.32
CA TYR A 685 -17.47 -8.75 -6.45
C TYR A 685 -17.64 -7.36 -7.04
N HIS A 686 -18.75 -6.73 -6.67
CA HIS A 686 -19.00 -5.33 -6.95
C HIS A 686 -19.53 -4.63 -5.69
N THR A 687 -19.20 -3.37 -5.53
CA THR A 687 -19.65 -2.54 -4.43
C THR A 687 -20.06 -1.16 -4.94
N THR A 688 -21.03 -0.56 -4.26
CA THR A 688 -21.44 0.81 -4.54
C THR A 688 -21.38 1.62 -3.26
N SER A 689 -20.77 2.80 -3.32
CA SER A 689 -20.66 3.72 -2.20
C SER A 689 -21.28 5.06 -2.56
N LEU A 690 -21.99 5.67 -1.61
CA LEU A 690 -22.59 7.00 -1.74
C LEU A 690 -21.86 7.97 -0.82
N ARG A 691 -21.40 9.09 -1.37
CA ARG A 691 -20.84 10.20 -0.60
C ARG A 691 -21.70 11.43 -0.77
N LEU A 692 -22.00 12.06 0.36
CA LEU A 692 -22.67 13.37 0.42
C LEU A 692 -21.72 14.33 1.10
N GLY A 693 -21.59 15.54 0.54
CA GLY A 693 -20.78 16.61 1.10
C GLY A 693 -21.59 17.92 1.12
N TYR A 694 -21.39 18.74 2.14
CA TYR A 694 -21.96 20.07 2.20
C TYR A 694 -20.98 21.06 2.83
N GLU A 695 -20.72 22.14 2.12
CA GLU A 695 -19.99 23.29 2.64
C GLU A 695 -20.98 24.30 3.19
N LEU A 696 -20.96 24.49 4.51
CA LEU A 696 -21.88 25.41 5.19
C LEU A 696 -21.48 26.85 4.87
N PRO A 697 -22.45 27.71 4.48
CA PRO A 697 -22.19 29.10 4.16
C PRO A 697 -22.09 29.98 5.44
N VAL A 698 -21.11 29.66 6.30
CA VAL A 698 -20.86 30.37 7.56
C VAL A 698 -19.87 31.52 7.38
N ARG A 699 -19.94 32.55 8.22
CA ARG A 699 -19.07 33.74 8.15
C ARG A 699 -18.13 33.91 9.34
N PHE A 700 -18.32 33.14 10.40
CA PHE A 700 -17.51 33.24 11.63
C PHE A 700 -16.24 32.35 11.60
N VAL A 701 -16.12 31.47 10.61
CA VAL A 701 -14.92 30.69 10.31
C VAL A 701 -14.63 30.74 8.82
N LYS A 702 -13.40 30.39 8.40
CA LYS A 702 -13.02 30.36 6.97
C LYS A 702 -13.74 29.30 6.15
N GLY A 703 -14.12 28.22 6.79
CA GLY A 703 -14.87 27.15 6.15
C GLY A 703 -15.38 26.13 7.17
N TRP A 704 -16.53 25.53 6.87
CA TRP A 704 -17.09 24.43 7.63
C TRP A 704 -17.74 23.43 6.68
N SER A 705 -17.18 22.24 6.61
CA SER A 705 -17.69 21.16 5.77
C SER A 705 -18.20 19.99 6.60
N ILE A 706 -19.24 19.34 6.09
CA ILE A 706 -19.78 18.08 6.64
C ILE A 706 -19.80 17.07 5.50
N GLN A 707 -19.41 15.83 5.78
CA GLN A 707 -19.39 14.73 4.82
C GLN A 707 -20.03 13.49 5.43
N LEU A 708 -20.80 12.76 4.63
CA LEU A 708 -21.33 11.44 4.94
C LEU A 708 -20.88 10.47 3.86
N GLN A 709 -20.30 9.35 4.25
CA GLN A 709 -19.96 8.23 3.37
C GLN A 709 -20.77 7.01 3.79
N ILE A 710 -21.52 6.44 2.86
CA ILE A 710 -22.17 5.14 3.02
C ILE A 710 -21.44 4.16 2.10
N ASN A 711 -20.71 3.24 2.68
CA ASN A 711 -19.98 2.20 1.96
C ASN A 711 -20.86 0.97 1.76
N ASN A 712 -20.64 0.27 0.64
CA ASN A 712 -21.34 -0.96 0.31
C ASN A 712 -22.87 -0.83 0.43
N LEU A 713 -23.42 0.16 -0.27
CA LEU A 713 -24.83 0.58 -0.19
C LEU A 713 -25.83 -0.57 -0.37
N PHE A 714 -25.50 -1.56 -1.20
CA PHE A 714 -26.34 -2.70 -1.49
C PHE A 714 -26.03 -3.93 -0.60
N ASN A 715 -25.21 -3.75 0.45
CA ASN A 715 -24.86 -4.78 1.44
C ASN A 715 -24.31 -6.07 0.82
N ALA A 716 -23.50 -5.96 -0.21
CA ALA A 716 -22.86 -7.11 -0.86
C ALA A 716 -21.95 -7.86 0.13
N LYS A 717 -22.05 -9.19 0.16
CA LYS A 717 -21.18 -10.06 0.93
C LYS A 717 -20.02 -10.50 0.06
N TYR A 718 -18.78 -10.07 0.38
CA TYR A 718 -17.59 -10.40 -0.40
C TYR A 718 -16.34 -10.48 0.48
N SER A 719 -15.30 -11.11 -0.07
CA SER A 719 -13.94 -11.06 0.44
C SER A 719 -13.03 -10.51 -0.66
N ASN A 720 -12.09 -9.64 -0.34
CA ASN A 720 -11.18 -9.04 -1.32
C ASN A 720 -9.76 -9.59 -1.24
N ASN A 721 -9.51 -10.50 -0.29
CA ASN A 721 -8.25 -11.19 -0.08
C ASN A 721 -8.51 -12.58 0.51
N GLY A 722 -7.48 -13.44 0.50
CA GLY A 722 -7.53 -14.77 1.07
C GLY A 722 -6.21 -15.51 0.82
N TYR A 723 -6.13 -16.76 1.28
CA TYR A 723 -5.01 -17.64 1.02
C TYR A 723 -5.44 -19.11 1.10
N VAL A 724 -4.61 -19.99 0.51
CA VAL A 724 -4.77 -21.43 0.61
C VAL A 724 -3.96 -21.90 1.82
N TYR A 725 -4.65 -22.29 2.90
CA TYR A 725 -3.98 -22.74 4.13
C TYR A 725 -3.36 -24.11 3.96
N ASP A 726 -4.08 -25.01 3.32
CA ASP A 726 -3.65 -26.39 3.10
C ASP A 726 -4.17 -26.87 1.75
N PHE A 727 -3.33 -27.59 1.04
CA PHE A 727 -3.67 -28.29 -0.18
C PHE A 727 -2.89 -29.61 -0.24
N ALA A 728 -3.58 -30.71 -0.40
CA ALA A 728 -3.00 -32.04 -0.46
C ALA A 728 -3.70 -32.93 -1.48
N LYS A 729 -2.96 -33.87 -2.07
CA LYS A 729 -3.46 -34.91 -2.94
C LYS A 729 -3.74 -36.17 -2.12
N ALA A 730 -4.95 -36.72 -2.20
CA ALA A 730 -5.26 -38.01 -1.57
C ALA A 730 -4.83 -39.18 -2.47
N GLN A 731 -4.22 -40.23 -1.90
CA GLN A 731 -3.85 -41.44 -2.64
C GLN A 731 -5.07 -42.17 -3.19
N THR A 732 -6.19 -42.12 -2.48
CA THR A 732 -7.47 -42.72 -2.89
C THR A 732 -8.24 -41.91 -3.94
N GLY A 733 -7.63 -40.80 -4.41
CA GLY A 733 -8.24 -39.85 -5.35
C GLY A 733 -8.95 -38.69 -4.68
N GLY A 734 -8.99 -37.55 -5.37
CA GLY A 734 -9.49 -36.28 -4.86
C GLY A 734 -8.42 -35.41 -4.23
N ASP A 735 -8.83 -34.19 -3.87
CA ASP A 735 -7.95 -33.17 -3.31
C ASP A 735 -8.56 -32.60 -2.04
N TYR A 736 -7.71 -32.32 -1.07
CA TYR A 736 -8.08 -31.57 0.13
C TYR A 736 -7.61 -30.12 -0.03
N THR A 737 -8.51 -29.18 0.22
CA THR A 737 -8.20 -27.75 0.21
C THR A 737 -8.86 -27.05 1.39
N LYS A 738 -8.13 -26.18 2.05
CA LYS A 738 -8.63 -25.28 3.08
C LYS A 738 -8.33 -23.84 2.69
N LEU A 739 -9.39 -23.11 2.33
CA LEU A 739 -9.31 -21.67 2.04
C LEU A 739 -9.58 -20.87 3.30
N MET A 740 -8.81 -19.78 3.43
CA MET A 740 -9.00 -18.77 4.45
C MET A 740 -9.24 -17.42 3.76
N LEU A 741 -10.38 -16.81 4.03
CA LEU A 741 -10.83 -15.59 3.36
C LEU A 741 -10.84 -14.41 4.32
N TYR A 742 -10.77 -13.19 3.78
CA TYR A 742 -10.86 -11.94 4.55
C TYR A 742 -12.19 -11.23 4.23
N PRO A 743 -13.26 -11.50 5.01
CA PRO A 743 -14.57 -10.92 4.79
C PRO A 743 -14.55 -9.40 4.95
N GLN A 744 -15.21 -8.71 4.02
CA GLN A 744 -15.37 -7.27 4.07
C GLN A 744 -16.72 -6.89 4.67
N ALA A 745 -16.76 -5.69 5.27
CA ALA A 745 -17.95 -5.16 5.91
C ALA A 745 -19.13 -5.02 4.93
N GLY A 746 -20.32 -5.28 5.41
CA GLY A 746 -21.56 -4.95 4.74
C GLY A 746 -21.80 -3.44 4.66
N ILE A 747 -23.06 -3.02 4.52
CA ILE A 747 -23.41 -1.60 4.53
C ILE A 747 -22.98 -0.93 5.84
N HIS A 748 -22.26 0.18 5.74
CA HIS A 748 -21.82 0.95 6.92
C HIS A 748 -21.59 2.41 6.55
N ALA A 749 -21.68 3.29 7.55
CA ALA A 749 -21.58 4.73 7.33
C ALA A 749 -20.53 5.40 8.24
N LEU A 750 -19.90 6.43 7.70
CA LEU A 750 -18.99 7.35 8.40
C LEU A 750 -19.42 8.79 8.16
N VAL A 751 -19.36 9.62 9.18
CA VAL A 751 -19.65 11.06 9.13
C VAL A 751 -18.42 11.83 9.56
N GLY A 752 -18.04 12.82 8.77
CA GLY A 752 -16.92 13.71 9.07
C GLY A 752 -17.33 15.18 9.05
N THR A 753 -16.66 16.00 9.86
CA THR A 753 -16.77 17.47 9.82
C THR A 753 -15.39 18.08 9.94
N THR A 754 -15.15 19.15 9.17
CA THR A 754 -13.92 19.95 9.24
C THR A 754 -14.27 21.42 9.37
N ILE A 755 -13.70 22.06 10.38
CA ILE A 755 -13.79 23.50 10.64
C ILE A 755 -12.42 24.12 10.38
N SER A 756 -12.36 25.11 9.47
CA SER A 756 -11.17 25.88 9.13
C SER A 756 -11.26 27.30 9.70
N LEU A 757 -10.20 27.74 10.39
CA LEU A 757 -10.10 29.02 11.11
C LEU A 757 -9.16 29.99 10.37
#